data_5ec27c1eba7914fa11cc04cdb16f1acd
#
_entry.id   5ec27c1eba7914fa11cc04cdb16f1acd
#
_cell.length_a   1.000
_cell.length_b   1.000
_cell.length_c   1.000
_cell.angle_alpha   90.00
_cell.angle_beta   90.00
_cell.angle_gamma   90.00
#
_symmetry.space_group_name_H-M   'P 1'
#
loop_
_entity.id
_entity.type
_entity.pdbx_description
1 polymer ?
#
loop_
_entity_poly.entity_id
_entity_poly.type
_entity_poly.pdbx_seq_one_letter_code
_entity_poly.pdbx_strand_id
1 'polypeptide(L)'
;PDSLLPKQVRYQTAPCPVGVRICQSARSVILTDLIFLSLADLVNCYARTGATADIMRRLIFCPGTPSHAFNDGAQALSTLFKEQMPMSIETATETRSFQTEVKQLLHLMIHSLYTHKEVFLRELISNGSDACDRLRFAGLTNEGLMEEGEVLRLRVSFDKNNKTITIEDNGIGMSRDEVIENIGTIARSGTRQFLDALSGDETIDSNLIGQFGVGFYSAFLVAQKVELTTRRAGEPASAGVRWVSDGSGEYSIESAEIASRGTTVTVHLRDEDKEYSEGFRLRSIIGKYSDHISLPIEMVSEEKERKGEWEAVNTGSALWTRPKSEIEHEEYERFYSSLSYDSEPPLSILHNRVEGTLEYTSLLFIPNKAPFDLWDREQRHGINLYVRRIFIMDDAKYLMPSYLRFVRGVVDATDLPLNVSREFLQNNKDIDRIRSASVKKVLAELARLADKEPETYAKFWTQFGKVLKEGLVEDHDNRTTLSDLLRFASTRGDSEAQTISLAEYFKRMPMKQTAIYYITAESFAAASTSPHLEIFRKNDVEVLLLSDPVDEWLVTSLNEYKDKPLKSVAKGALDLDDFTSEEDKKASEKKEKSLSSLTEKMQEILGEKIKAVRVSHRLTDSPACLVADEADLGGNLERILQSMGQSAPETKPIMEINPDHPLIRQLGPEHARLEDWTRVLFDQAALSEGAPLPEPAAYVQRVNDLLTRAMLAGS
;
A
#
# COMPACT_ATOMS: atom_id res chain seq x y z
N PRO A 1 -14.70 -38.72 -10.07
CA PRO A 1 -13.33 -39.16 -10.07
C PRO A 1 -12.45 -38.07 -9.53
N ASP A 2 -11.80 -38.43 -8.55
CA ASP A 2 -11.20 -37.87 -7.38
C ASP A 2 -10.12 -36.82 -7.55
N SER A 3 -10.31 -35.82 -6.77
CA SER A 3 -9.42 -34.76 -6.34
C SER A 3 -8.26 -35.31 -5.50
N LEU A 4 -7.06 -34.83 -5.76
CA LEU A 4 -5.93 -34.92 -4.83
C LEU A 4 -5.43 -33.50 -4.50
N LEU A 5 -5.86 -32.99 -3.36
CA LEU A 5 -5.26 -31.83 -2.69
C LEU A 5 -4.10 -32.30 -1.78
N PRO A 6 -2.97 -31.60 -1.76
CA PRO A 6 -1.88 -31.93 -0.84
C PRO A 6 -2.19 -31.52 0.59
N LYS A 7 -1.92 -32.40 1.53
CA LYS A 7 -2.05 -32.21 2.98
C LYS A 7 -1.14 -31.10 3.47
N GLN A 8 -1.72 -30.07 4.08
CA GLN A 8 -1.00 -29.12 4.92
C GLN A 8 -0.44 -29.85 6.15
N VAL A 9 0.86 -29.86 6.30
CA VAL A 9 1.55 -30.27 7.53
C VAL A 9 1.40 -29.13 8.54
N ARG A 10 0.49 -29.29 9.49
CA ARG A 10 0.42 -28.43 10.67
C ARG A 10 1.57 -28.79 11.62
N TYR A 11 2.52 -27.90 11.76
CA TYR A 11 3.41 -27.92 12.93
C TYR A 11 2.61 -27.49 14.15
N GLN A 12 2.26 -28.42 15.00
CA GLN A 12 1.86 -28.14 16.36
C GLN A 12 3.09 -27.69 17.14
N THR A 13 3.19 -26.39 17.39
CA THR A 13 4.06 -25.89 18.45
C THR A 13 3.39 -26.18 19.79
N ALA A 14 3.99 -27.06 20.56
CA ALA A 14 3.61 -27.29 21.94
C ALA A 14 3.72 -25.96 22.74
N PRO A 15 2.75 -25.65 23.59
CA PRO A 15 2.82 -24.45 24.41
C PRO A 15 3.96 -24.59 25.43
N CYS A 16 4.82 -23.60 25.46
CA CYS A 16 5.84 -23.45 26.49
C CYS A 16 5.14 -23.07 27.80
N PRO A 17 5.22 -23.85 28.90
CA PRO A 17 4.66 -23.43 30.17
C PRO A 17 5.63 -22.45 30.84
N VAL A 18 5.04 -21.43 31.45
CA VAL A 18 5.61 -20.44 32.40
C VAL A 18 5.83 -19.05 31.80
N GLY A 19 4.75 -18.31 31.72
CA GLY A 19 4.78 -16.85 31.83
C GLY A 19 4.71 -16.48 33.32
N VAL A 20 5.79 -15.99 33.87
CA VAL A 20 5.79 -15.48 35.25
C VAL A 20 5.19 -14.08 35.27
N ARG A 21 3.92 -13.96 35.64
CA ARG A 21 3.34 -12.72 36.18
C ARG A 21 3.48 -12.75 37.70
N ILE A 22 4.30 -11.86 38.23
CA ILE A 22 4.42 -11.67 39.68
C ILE A 22 3.17 -10.93 40.16
N CYS A 23 2.27 -11.66 40.83
CA CYS A 23 1.19 -11.09 41.61
C CYS A 23 1.50 -11.31 43.09
N GLN A 24 1.36 -10.28 43.92
CA GLN A 24 1.82 -10.22 45.33
C GLN A 24 1.08 -11.15 46.33
N SER A 25 0.34 -12.17 45.91
CA SER A 25 -0.46 -13.01 46.81
C SER A 25 -0.09 -14.51 46.86
N ALA A 26 1.05 -14.94 46.27
CA ALA A 26 1.43 -16.34 46.25
C ALA A 26 2.75 -16.60 47.01
N ARG A 27 2.74 -16.32 48.31
CA ARG A 27 3.92 -16.54 49.20
C ARG A 27 4.03 -17.97 49.78
N SER A 28 3.17 -18.92 49.46
CA SER A 28 3.16 -20.24 50.17
C SER A 28 3.29 -21.48 49.29
N VAL A 29 3.39 -21.39 47.97
CA VAL A 29 3.43 -22.57 47.08
C VAL A 29 4.79 -22.81 46.41
N ILE A 30 5.74 -21.85 46.49
CA ILE A 30 7.00 -21.92 45.73
C ILE A 30 8.11 -22.71 46.49
N LEU A 31 7.92 -23.02 47.76
CA LEU A 31 9.00 -23.65 48.56
C LEU A 31 9.05 -25.18 48.43
N THR A 32 8.03 -25.85 47.91
CA THR A 32 7.98 -27.31 47.86
C THR A 32 8.48 -27.90 46.52
N ASP A 33 8.45 -27.15 45.44
CA ASP A 33 8.86 -27.68 44.11
C ASP A 33 10.33 -27.46 43.74
N LEU A 34 11.07 -26.64 44.52
CA LEU A 34 12.49 -26.36 44.28
C LEU A 34 13.45 -27.45 44.84
N ILE A 35 12.98 -28.44 45.60
CA ILE A 35 13.80 -29.49 46.22
C ILE A 35 14.07 -30.67 45.28
N PHE A 36 13.42 -30.75 44.11
CA PHE A 36 13.53 -31.89 43.19
C PHE A 36 14.10 -31.58 41.79
N LEU A 37 14.72 -30.43 41.59
CA LEU A 37 15.42 -30.16 40.32
C LEU A 37 16.80 -30.81 40.36
N SER A 38 17.08 -31.67 39.39
CA SER A 38 18.39 -32.30 39.25
C SER A 38 19.48 -31.27 38.89
N LEU A 39 20.76 -31.60 39.25
CA LEU A 39 21.90 -30.73 38.90
C LEU A 39 21.97 -30.41 37.38
N ALA A 40 21.45 -31.30 36.53
CA ALA A 40 21.38 -31.12 35.08
C ALA A 40 20.41 -30.02 34.65
N ASP A 41 19.29 -29.85 35.38
CA ASP A 41 18.29 -28.82 35.10
C ASP A 41 18.80 -27.42 35.49
N LEU A 42 19.59 -27.33 36.57
CA LEU A 42 20.22 -26.06 37.00
C LEU A 42 21.34 -25.61 36.03
N VAL A 43 22.13 -26.56 35.50
CA VAL A 43 23.16 -26.27 34.51
C VAL A 43 22.54 -25.85 33.16
N ASN A 44 21.43 -26.45 32.75
CA ASN A 44 20.71 -26.08 31.55
C ASN A 44 20.01 -24.68 31.66
N CYS A 45 19.58 -24.33 32.86
CA CYS A 45 19.04 -23.00 33.12
C CYS A 45 20.12 -21.91 33.06
N TYR A 46 21.32 -22.18 33.60
CA TYR A 46 22.48 -21.29 33.52
C TYR A 46 22.96 -21.07 32.09
N ALA A 47 23.01 -22.12 31.28
CA ALA A 47 23.43 -22.06 29.88
C ALA A 47 22.45 -21.28 28.97
N ARG A 48 21.16 -21.22 29.35
CA ARG A 48 20.12 -20.53 28.55
C ARG A 48 19.86 -19.08 28.93
N THR A 49 20.15 -18.66 30.16
CA THR A 49 19.74 -17.33 30.65
C THR A 49 20.89 -16.35 30.87
N GLY A 50 22.14 -16.76 30.85
CA GLY A 50 23.31 -15.90 31.07
C GLY A 50 23.28 -15.09 32.40
N ALA A 51 22.53 -15.58 33.39
CA ALA A 51 22.34 -14.87 34.66
C ALA A 51 23.65 -14.81 35.47
N THR A 52 24.09 -13.62 35.83
CA THR A 52 25.29 -13.37 36.60
C THR A 52 25.15 -13.82 38.04
N ALA A 53 26.27 -14.19 38.68
CA ALA A 53 26.37 -14.67 40.07
C ALA A 53 25.67 -13.75 41.11
N ASP A 54 25.44 -12.50 40.79
CA ASP A 54 24.76 -11.51 41.65
C ASP A 54 23.25 -11.72 41.74
N ILE A 55 22.63 -12.23 40.68
CA ILE A 55 21.19 -12.57 40.67
C ILE A 55 20.95 -13.83 41.52
N MET A 56 21.86 -14.78 41.48
CA MET A 56 21.79 -15.98 42.31
C MET A 56 21.97 -15.67 43.81
N ARG A 57 22.84 -14.72 44.19
CA ARG A 57 23.00 -14.30 45.58
C ARG A 57 21.73 -13.61 46.14
N ARG A 58 20.98 -12.88 45.35
CA ARG A 58 19.72 -12.20 45.76
C ARG A 58 18.53 -13.12 45.90
N LEU A 59 18.54 -14.31 45.23
CA LEU A 59 17.46 -15.30 45.30
C LEU A 59 17.60 -16.25 46.49
N ILE A 60 18.82 -16.43 47.06
CA ILE A 60 19.12 -17.39 48.14
C ILE A 60 19.04 -16.73 49.53
N PHE A 61 19.10 -15.42 49.65
CA PHE A 61 19.02 -14.72 50.94
C PHE A 61 17.62 -14.21 51.26
N CYS A 62 16.83 -15.04 51.96
CA CYS A 62 15.66 -14.56 52.71
C CYS A 62 16.03 -14.47 54.21
N PRO A 63 15.76 -13.36 54.89
CA PRO A 63 16.03 -13.21 56.33
C PRO A 63 14.98 -14.00 57.12
N GLY A 64 15.40 -15.03 57.85
CA GLY A 64 14.55 -15.77 58.77
C GLY A 64 14.87 -17.23 59.04
N THR A 65 15.98 -17.82 58.55
CA THR A 65 16.39 -19.19 58.85
C THR A 65 17.58 -19.25 59.80
N PRO A 66 17.61 -20.19 60.77
CA PRO A 66 18.71 -20.26 61.78
C PRO A 66 20.01 -20.74 61.14
N SER A 67 21.10 -20.05 61.50
CA SER A 67 22.42 -20.03 60.91
C SER A 67 23.30 -21.32 61.06
N HIS A 68 22.82 -22.38 61.66
CA HIS A 68 23.68 -23.54 61.97
C HIS A 68 23.62 -24.74 60.97
N ALA A 69 22.62 -24.78 60.12
CA ALA A 69 22.48 -25.92 59.15
C ALA A 69 23.05 -25.62 57.74
N PHE A 70 23.47 -24.40 57.47
CA PHE A 70 23.91 -23.96 56.13
C PHE A 70 25.42 -23.94 55.92
N ASN A 71 26.22 -23.91 57.02
CA ASN A 71 27.68 -23.79 56.89
C ASN A 71 28.33 -25.14 56.41
N ASP A 72 27.79 -26.26 56.83
CA ASP A 72 28.34 -27.55 56.43
C ASP A 72 28.01 -27.91 54.94
N GLY A 73 26.85 -27.51 54.47
CA GLY A 73 26.44 -27.70 53.06
C GLY A 73 27.22 -26.80 52.08
N ALA A 74 27.51 -25.57 52.49
CA ALA A 74 28.24 -24.61 51.64
C ALA A 74 29.74 -24.92 51.55
N GLN A 75 30.36 -25.49 52.63
CA GLN A 75 31.72 -25.98 52.58
C GLN A 75 31.88 -27.29 51.77
N ALA A 76 30.93 -28.21 51.86
CA ALA A 76 30.89 -29.42 51.05
C ALA A 76 30.74 -29.11 49.55
N LEU A 77 29.87 -28.14 49.19
CA LEU A 77 29.72 -27.68 47.81
C LEU A 77 30.97 -26.94 47.30
N SER A 78 31.64 -26.13 48.15
CA SER A 78 32.84 -25.40 47.71
C SER A 78 34.04 -26.32 47.51
N THR A 79 34.11 -27.46 48.25
CA THR A 79 35.18 -28.48 48.11
C THR A 79 34.92 -29.35 46.86
N LEU A 80 33.67 -29.72 46.61
CA LEU A 80 33.29 -30.46 45.40
C LEU A 80 33.49 -29.62 44.10
N PHE A 81 33.29 -28.33 44.17
CA PHE A 81 33.57 -27.45 43.02
C PHE A 81 35.04 -27.16 42.78
N LYS A 82 35.92 -27.31 43.83
CA LYS A 82 37.37 -27.15 43.66
C LYS A 82 38.07 -28.36 43.09
N GLU A 83 37.54 -29.58 43.28
CA GLU A 83 38.16 -30.81 42.80
C GLU A 83 37.73 -31.25 41.37
N GLN A 84 36.70 -30.58 40.78
CA GLN A 84 36.23 -30.93 39.45
C GLN A 84 36.26 -29.76 38.43
N MET A 85 37.13 -28.78 38.61
CA MET A 85 37.44 -27.89 37.49
C MET A 85 38.52 -28.59 36.64
N PRO A 86 38.17 -29.07 35.44
CA PRO A 86 39.19 -29.35 34.45
C PRO A 86 39.79 -28.02 34.04
N MET A 87 41.10 -28.01 33.88
CA MET A 87 41.91 -26.94 33.34
C MET A 87 41.14 -25.99 32.42
N SER A 88 41.33 -24.67 32.59
CA SER A 88 40.92 -23.66 31.63
C SER A 88 41.19 -24.17 30.22
N ILE A 89 40.13 -24.53 29.52
CA ILE A 89 40.18 -24.63 28.07
C ILE A 89 40.35 -23.18 27.65
N GLU A 90 41.56 -22.77 27.32
CA GLU A 90 41.77 -21.64 26.43
C GLU A 90 41.01 -21.97 25.16
N THR A 91 39.78 -21.45 25.06
CA THR A 91 39.04 -21.42 23.78
C THR A 91 39.84 -20.50 22.88
N ALA A 92 40.86 -21.07 22.22
CA ALA A 92 41.47 -20.42 21.09
C ALA A 92 40.34 -20.17 20.06
N THR A 93 39.88 -18.93 19.94
CA THR A 93 38.93 -18.53 18.91
C THR A 93 39.66 -18.65 17.58
N GLU A 94 39.43 -19.74 16.88
CA GLU A 94 39.98 -19.95 15.54
C GLU A 94 39.04 -19.22 14.57
N THR A 95 39.51 -18.12 13.97
CA THR A 95 38.82 -17.44 12.90
C THR A 95 39.15 -18.12 11.58
N ARG A 96 38.15 -18.73 10.94
CA ARG A 96 38.27 -19.33 9.60
C ARG A 96 37.46 -18.48 8.62
N SER A 97 38.04 -18.29 7.44
CA SER A 97 37.30 -17.72 6.31
C SER A 97 36.34 -18.75 5.72
N PHE A 98 35.15 -18.35 5.31
CA PHE A 98 34.23 -19.20 4.57
C PHE A 98 34.87 -19.64 3.23
N GLN A 99 34.73 -20.91 2.91
CA GLN A 99 35.11 -21.46 1.59
C GLN A 99 33.87 -21.44 0.70
N THR A 100 34.03 -21.06 -0.55
CA THR A 100 32.91 -20.88 -1.49
C THR A 100 33.04 -21.89 -2.62
N GLU A 101 31.98 -22.65 -2.89
CA GLU A 101 31.85 -23.48 -4.08
C GLU A 101 31.33 -22.59 -5.22
N VAL A 102 32.23 -22.04 -6.04
CA VAL A 102 31.95 -21.02 -7.06
C VAL A 102 30.86 -21.45 -8.03
N LYS A 103 30.83 -22.71 -8.43
CA LYS A 103 29.83 -23.26 -9.34
C LYS A 103 28.40 -23.20 -8.76
N GLN A 104 28.22 -23.58 -7.50
CA GLN A 104 26.91 -23.51 -6.83
C GLN A 104 26.49 -22.07 -6.60
N LEU A 105 27.42 -21.20 -6.21
CA LEU A 105 27.13 -19.78 -6.01
C LEU A 105 26.71 -19.13 -7.33
N LEU A 106 27.41 -19.39 -8.44
CA LEU A 106 27.03 -18.88 -9.75
C LEU A 106 25.67 -19.40 -10.21
N HIS A 107 25.39 -20.69 -9.96
CA HIS A 107 24.07 -21.29 -10.25
C HIS A 107 22.95 -20.62 -9.45
N LEU A 108 23.14 -20.37 -8.15
CA LEU A 108 22.17 -19.65 -7.32
C LEU A 108 21.96 -18.21 -7.81
N MET A 109 23.04 -17.52 -8.18
CA MET A 109 22.96 -16.16 -8.71
C MET A 109 22.19 -16.11 -10.04
N ILE A 110 22.44 -17.04 -10.94
CA ILE A 110 21.76 -17.10 -12.24
C ILE A 110 20.28 -17.46 -12.08
N HIS A 111 19.92 -18.43 -11.24
CA HIS A 111 18.58 -18.99 -11.21
C HIS A 111 17.67 -18.51 -10.08
N SER A 112 18.21 -17.83 -9.05
CA SER A 112 17.44 -17.43 -7.86
C SER A 112 17.38 -15.93 -7.61
N LEU A 113 18.25 -15.12 -8.25
CA LEU A 113 18.28 -13.67 -8.04
C LEU A 113 17.29 -12.90 -8.91
N TYR A 114 16.95 -13.40 -10.08
CA TYR A 114 16.16 -12.68 -11.05
C TYR A 114 14.84 -13.39 -11.34
N THR A 115 13.74 -12.67 -11.18
CA THR A 115 12.38 -13.19 -11.44
C THR A 115 12.08 -13.27 -12.95
N HIS A 116 12.63 -12.35 -13.74
CA HIS A 116 12.41 -12.26 -15.18
C HIS A 116 13.70 -12.39 -15.96
N LYS A 117 13.73 -13.30 -16.96
CA LYS A 117 14.93 -13.51 -17.78
C LYS A 117 15.35 -12.26 -18.60
N GLU A 118 14.38 -11.44 -19.03
CA GLU A 118 14.62 -10.24 -19.88
C GLU A 118 15.54 -9.18 -19.22
N VAL A 119 15.75 -9.26 -17.92
CA VAL A 119 16.65 -8.34 -17.20
C VAL A 119 18.11 -8.47 -17.64
N PHE A 120 18.51 -9.57 -18.29
CA PHE A 120 19.88 -9.71 -18.81
C PHE A 120 20.24 -8.57 -19.75
N LEU A 121 19.32 -8.15 -20.62
CA LEU A 121 19.56 -7.07 -21.57
C LEU A 121 19.69 -5.72 -20.87
N ARG A 122 18.83 -5.46 -19.86
CA ARG A 122 18.94 -4.28 -19.00
C ARG A 122 20.31 -4.17 -18.35
N GLU A 123 20.81 -5.26 -17.77
CA GLU A 123 22.08 -5.27 -17.06
C GLU A 123 23.26 -5.06 -18.00
N LEU A 124 23.26 -5.69 -19.19
CA LEU A 124 24.33 -5.50 -20.17
C LEU A 124 24.35 -4.07 -20.75
N ILE A 125 23.18 -3.52 -21.06
CA ILE A 125 23.05 -2.12 -21.51
C ILE A 125 23.51 -1.15 -20.42
N SER A 126 23.12 -1.38 -19.17
CA SER A 126 23.55 -0.58 -18.02
C SER A 126 25.06 -0.59 -17.83
N ASN A 127 25.71 -1.76 -17.98
CA ASN A 127 27.16 -1.88 -17.89
C ASN A 127 27.86 -1.13 -19.01
N GLY A 128 27.33 -1.19 -20.24
CA GLY A 128 27.85 -0.41 -21.37
C GLY A 128 27.68 1.09 -21.19
N SER A 129 26.57 1.53 -20.61
CA SER A 129 26.34 2.93 -20.23
C SER A 129 27.38 3.41 -19.21
N ASP A 130 27.60 2.61 -18.15
CA ASP A 130 28.63 2.91 -17.14
C ASP A 130 30.04 2.99 -17.76
N ALA A 131 30.35 2.13 -18.73
CA ALA A 131 31.65 2.16 -19.43
C ALA A 131 31.82 3.44 -20.26
N CYS A 132 30.77 3.93 -20.88
CA CYS A 132 30.77 5.20 -21.61
C CYS A 132 30.92 6.41 -20.67
N ASP A 133 30.21 6.41 -19.55
CA ASP A 133 30.32 7.49 -18.57
C ASP A 133 31.71 7.51 -17.92
N ARG A 134 32.31 6.35 -17.61
CA ARG A 134 33.70 6.27 -17.14
C ARG A 134 34.70 6.82 -18.18
N LEU A 135 34.48 6.59 -19.47
CA LEU A 135 35.29 7.16 -20.51
C LEU A 135 35.17 8.69 -20.57
N ARG A 136 33.93 9.19 -20.43
CA ARG A 136 33.67 10.65 -20.38
C ARG A 136 34.41 11.30 -19.22
N PHE A 137 34.35 10.71 -18.02
CA PHE A 137 35.12 11.19 -16.86
C PHE A 137 36.62 11.11 -17.06
N ALA A 138 37.13 9.98 -17.55
CA ALA A 138 38.56 9.84 -17.85
C ALA A 138 39.04 10.83 -18.92
N GLY A 139 38.20 11.17 -19.89
CA GLY A 139 38.45 12.16 -20.93
C GLY A 139 38.60 13.60 -20.40
N LEU A 140 37.98 13.94 -19.26
CA LEU A 140 38.16 15.26 -18.63
C LEU A 140 39.59 15.48 -18.15
N THR A 141 40.28 14.43 -17.76
CA THR A 141 41.69 14.49 -17.29
C THR A 141 42.71 14.12 -18.38
N ASN A 142 42.28 13.44 -19.45
CA ASN A 142 43.15 12.99 -20.55
C ASN A 142 42.42 13.14 -21.90
N GLU A 143 42.62 14.27 -22.52
CA GLU A 143 42.00 14.66 -23.81
C GLU A 143 42.29 13.69 -24.97
N GLY A 144 43.31 12.84 -24.85
CA GLY A 144 43.68 11.87 -25.91
C GLY A 144 42.85 10.57 -25.91
N LEU A 145 41.92 10.37 -24.97
CA LEU A 145 41.12 9.15 -24.88
C LEU A 145 39.88 9.14 -25.79
N MET A 146 39.41 10.30 -26.21
CA MET A 146 38.27 10.48 -27.12
C MET A 146 38.67 11.33 -28.32
N GLU A 147 38.10 11.03 -29.50
CA GLU A 147 38.20 11.88 -30.65
C GLU A 147 37.22 13.06 -30.56
N GLU A 148 37.64 14.23 -31.09
CA GLU A 148 36.75 15.42 -31.06
C GLU A 148 35.48 15.17 -31.88
N GLY A 149 34.33 15.36 -31.27
CA GLY A 149 33.02 15.13 -31.90
C GLY A 149 32.55 13.67 -31.92
N GLU A 150 33.27 12.76 -31.29
CA GLU A 150 32.85 11.37 -31.21
C GLU A 150 31.63 11.18 -30.30
N VAL A 151 30.59 10.47 -30.80
CA VAL A 151 29.38 10.17 -30.07
C VAL A 151 29.53 8.83 -29.34
N LEU A 152 29.39 8.85 -28.02
CA LEU A 152 29.29 7.64 -27.22
C LEU A 152 27.91 6.99 -27.44
N ARG A 153 27.92 5.67 -27.67
CA ARG A 153 26.71 4.92 -28.01
C ARG A 153 26.82 3.47 -27.61
N LEU A 154 25.64 2.83 -27.56
CA LEU A 154 25.48 1.40 -27.44
C LEU A 154 24.86 0.84 -28.71
N ARG A 155 25.26 -0.35 -29.13
CA ARG A 155 24.69 -1.07 -30.28
C ARG A 155 24.19 -2.42 -29.84
N VAL A 156 22.96 -2.76 -30.23
CA VAL A 156 22.38 -4.07 -30.03
C VAL A 156 22.05 -4.68 -31.39
N SER A 157 22.67 -5.82 -31.66
CA SER A 157 22.42 -6.58 -32.90
C SER A 157 22.07 -8.03 -32.55
N PHE A 158 21.46 -8.71 -33.51
CA PHE A 158 21.06 -10.10 -33.35
C PHE A 158 21.20 -10.89 -34.63
N ASP A 159 21.45 -12.17 -34.49
CA ASP A 159 21.46 -13.14 -35.59
C ASP A 159 20.53 -14.32 -35.26
N LYS A 160 19.42 -14.40 -36.01
CA LYS A 160 18.40 -15.46 -35.84
C LYS A 160 18.93 -16.86 -36.19
N ASN A 161 19.87 -16.95 -37.15
CA ASN A 161 20.40 -18.23 -37.61
C ASN A 161 21.38 -18.82 -36.60
N ASN A 162 22.25 -17.98 -36.07
CA ASN A 162 23.25 -18.35 -35.08
C ASN A 162 22.71 -18.26 -33.65
N LYS A 163 21.48 -17.75 -33.45
CA LYS A 163 20.85 -17.52 -32.14
C LYS A 163 21.74 -16.70 -31.22
N THR A 164 22.29 -15.60 -31.74
CA THR A 164 23.17 -14.71 -30.96
C THR A 164 22.57 -13.33 -30.84
N ILE A 165 22.87 -12.69 -29.71
CA ILE A 165 22.67 -11.25 -29.47
C ILE A 165 24.02 -10.69 -29.15
N THR A 166 24.33 -9.53 -29.77
CA THR A 166 25.58 -8.81 -29.51
C THR A 166 25.26 -7.43 -29.00
N ILE A 167 25.83 -7.08 -27.84
CA ILE A 167 25.79 -5.75 -27.24
C ILE A 167 27.19 -5.16 -27.28
N GLU A 168 27.32 -3.99 -27.90
CA GLU A 168 28.58 -3.29 -28.11
C GLU A 168 28.51 -1.88 -27.50
N ASP A 169 29.51 -1.48 -26.72
CA ASP A 169 29.73 -0.12 -26.28
C ASP A 169 31.07 0.41 -26.86
N ASN A 170 31.16 1.72 -27.11
CA ASN A 170 32.42 2.40 -27.43
C ASN A 170 32.97 3.14 -26.19
N GLY A 171 32.73 2.60 -24.99
CA GLY A 171 33.19 3.13 -23.73
C GLY A 171 34.68 2.92 -23.45
N ILE A 172 35.04 2.95 -22.15
CA ILE A 172 36.45 2.90 -21.73
C ILE A 172 37.14 1.55 -22.03
N GLY A 173 36.37 0.46 -22.17
CA GLY A 173 36.89 -0.89 -22.30
C GLY A 173 37.64 -1.39 -21.07
N MET A 174 38.30 -2.55 -21.18
CA MET A 174 39.05 -3.18 -20.11
C MET A 174 40.39 -3.73 -20.60
N SER A 175 41.41 -3.62 -19.75
CA SER A 175 42.69 -4.33 -19.90
C SER A 175 42.52 -5.81 -19.50
N ARG A 176 43.53 -6.63 -19.78
CA ARG A 176 43.54 -8.05 -19.40
C ARG A 176 43.36 -8.26 -17.88
N ASP A 177 44.08 -7.47 -17.10
CA ASP A 177 44.02 -7.56 -15.65
C ASP A 177 42.64 -7.13 -15.12
N GLU A 178 42.05 -6.10 -15.67
CA GLU A 178 40.68 -5.66 -15.34
C GLU A 178 39.63 -6.69 -15.73
N VAL A 179 39.78 -7.44 -16.83
CA VAL A 179 38.89 -8.55 -17.18
C VAL A 179 38.96 -9.64 -16.14
N ILE A 180 40.19 -10.04 -15.75
CA ILE A 180 40.38 -11.08 -14.69
C ILE A 180 39.78 -10.61 -13.36
N GLU A 181 39.99 -9.34 -13.03
CA GLU A 181 39.57 -8.77 -11.77
C GLU A 181 38.06 -8.54 -11.68
N ASN A 182 37.43 -7.96 -12.73
CA ASN A 182 36.03 -7.53 -12.70
C ASN A 182 35.05 -8.55 -13.31
N ILE A 183 35.50 -9.38 -14.25
CA ILE A 183 34.69 -10.40 -14.92
C ILE A 183 35.03 -11.79 -14.40
N GLY A 184 36.27 -12.04 -14.05
CA GLY A 184 36.72 -13.32 -13.47
C GLY A 184 36.45 -13.47 -11.98
N THR A 185 36.06 -12.40 -11.27
CA THR A 185 35.76 -12.42 -9.83
C THR A 185 34.29 -12.07 -9.59
N ILE A 186 33.52 -13.00 -9.04
CA ILE A 186 32.09 -12.82 -8.76
C ILE A 186 31.90 -11.76 -7.66
N ALA A 187 30.89 -10.90 -7.81
CA ALA A 187 30.55 -9.82 -6.89
C ALA A 187 31.63 -8.75 -6.72
N ARG A 188 32.51 -8.59 -7.71
CA ARG A 188 33.47 -7.49 -7.79
C ARG A 188 33.03 -6.50 -8.89
N SER A 189 32.96 -5.23 -8.54
CA SER A 189 32.50 -4.17 -9.43
C SER A 189 33.59 -3.15 -9.68
N GLY A 190 34.01 -3.02 -10.94
CA GLY A 190 34.88 -1.94 -11.38
C GLY A 190 34.23 -0.56 -11.29
N THR A 191 32.91 -0.50 -11.41
CA THR A 191 32.12 0.73 -11.21
C THR A 191 32.18 1.19 -9.75
N ARG A 192 32.06 0.28 -8.78
CA ARG A 192 32.20 0.59 -7.37
C ARG A 192 33.61 1.08 -7.02
N GLN A 193 34.62 0.42 -7.53
CA GLN A 193 36.02 0.85 -7.33
C GLN A 193 36.26 2.24 -7.88
N PHE A 194 35.70 2.56 -9.03
CA PHE A 194 35.76 3.88 -9.62
C PHE A 194 35.05 4.94 -8.77
N LEU A 195 33.84 4.65 -8.27
CA LEU A 195 33.10 5.53 -7.36
C LEU A 195 33.86 5.78 -6.04
N ASP A 196 34.47 4.73 -5.48
CA ASP A 196 35.26 4.84 -4.25
C ASP A 196 36.55 5.67 -4.46
N ALA A 197 37.02 5.79 -5.71
CA ALA A 197 38.19 6.61 -6.07
C ALA A 197 37.86 8.08 -6.37
N LEU A 198 36.57 8.40 -6.65
CA LEU A 198 36.09 9.77 -6.82
C LEU A 198 35.93 10.43 -5.45
N SER A 199 36.25 11.73 -5.35
CA SER A 199 36.13 12.49 -4.10
C SER A 199 35.16 13.67 -4.24
N GLY A 200 34.33 13.88 -3.20
CA GLY A 200 33.49 15.07 -3.09
C GLY A 200 32.38 15.16 -4.15
N ASP A 201 32.22 16.31 -4.77
CA ASP A 201 31.15 16.64 -5.71
C ASP A 201 31.16 15.78 -7.00
N GLU A 202 32.31 15.20 -7.36
CA GLU A 202 32.43 14.32 -8.53
C GLU A 202 31.64 13.02 -8.42
N THR A 203 31.40 12.54 -7.19
CA THR A 203 30.55 11.36 -6.95
C THR A 203 29.07 11.64 -7.20
N ILE A 204 28.64 12.88 -7.00
CA ILE A 204 27.23 13.31 -7.14
C ILE A 204 26.86 13.37 -8.63
N ASP A 205 27.78 13.79 -9.49
CA ASP A 205 27.54 13.91 -10.94
C ASP A 205 27.66 12.58 -11.70
N SER A 206 28.13 11.51 -11.04
CA SER A 206 28.28 10.21 -11.69
C SER A 206 26.97 9.42 -11.71
N ASN A 207 26.44 9.16 -12.91
CA ASN A 207 25.23 8.33 -13.12
C ASN A 207 25.51 6.82 -13.13
N LEU A 208 26.61 6.36 -12.53
CA LEU A 208 27.05 4.97 -12.57
C LEU A 208 26.17 4.04 -11.72
N ILE A 209 25.76 2.91 -12.27
CA ILE A 209 24.70 2.06 -11.72
C ILE A 209 25.21 0.66 -11.29
N GLY A 210 26.21 0.12 -11.98
CA GLY A 210 26.71 -1.26 -11.81
C GLY A 210 27.53 -1.52 -10.56
N GLN A 211 27.01 -1.25 -9.37
CA GLN A 211 27.76 -1.29 -8.09
C GLN A 211 27.96 -2.70 -7.52
N PHE A 212 27.13 -3.70 -7.89
CA PHE A 212 27.13 -5.03 -7.25
C PHE A 212 28.10 -6.06 -7.86
N GLY A 213 28.56 -5.84 -9.10
CA GLY A 213 29.47 -6.77 -9.79
C GLY A 213 28.85 -8.14 -10.14
N VAL A 214 27.52 -8.20 -10.27
CA VAL A 214 26.79 -9.43 -10.61
C VAL A 214 25.95 -9.31 -11.85
N GLY A 215 25.66 -8.08 -12.33
CA GLY A 215 24.78 -7.80 -13.47
C GLY A 215 25.25 -8.50 -14.75
N PHE A 216 26.54 -8.59 -14.99
CA PHE A 216 27.11 -9.27 -16.16
C PHE A 216 26.69 -10.75 -16.25
N TYR A 217 26.66 -11.45 -15.12
CA TYR A 217 26.31 -12.88 -15.08
C TYR A 217 24.83 -13.15 -15.37
N SER A 218 23.97 -12.13 -15.37
CA SER A 218 22.58 -12.25 -15.82
C SER A 218 22.47 -12.72 -17.27
N ALA A 219 23.51 -12.52 -18.10
CA ALA A 219 23.57 -13.05 -19.45
C ALA A 219 23.35 -14.59 -19.48
N PHE A 220 23.80 -15.30 -18.46
CA PHE A 220 23.63 -16.74 -18.36
C PHE A 220 22.19 -17.19 -18.03
N LEU A 221 21.27 -16.27 -17.74
CA LEU A 221 19.83 -16.57 -17.65
C LEU A 221 19.30 -17.14 -18.97
N VAL A 222 19.84 -16.68 -20.10
CA VAL A 222 19.39 -17.03 -21.46
C VAL A 222 20.49 -17.67 -22.31
N ALA A 223 21.76 -17.53 -21.90
CA ALA A 223 22.91 -17.99 -22.66
C ALA A 223 23.33 -19.41 -22.34
N GLN A 224 23.71 -20.18 -23.36
CA GLN A 224 24.51 -21.37 -23.21
C GLN A 224 26.02 -21.06 -23.21
N LYS A 225 26.41 -19.90 -23.79
CA LYS A 225 27.81 -19.43 -23.84
C LYS A 225 27.80 -17.91 -23.96
N VAL A 226 28.70 -17.23 -23.29
CA VAL A 226 28.95 -15.79 -23.41
C VAL A 226 30.38 -15.57 -23.84
N GLU A 227 30.57 -14.71 -24.88
CA GLU A 227 31.86 -14.21 -25.32
C GLU A 227 31.96 -12.71 -25.07
N LEU A 228 33.06 -12.27 -24.52
CA LEU A 228 33.37 -10.85 -24.32
C LEU A 228 34.67 -10.52 -25.01
N THR A 229 34.66 -9.49 -25.86
CA THR A 229 35.89 -8.92 -26.46
C THR A 229 35.98 -7.47 -26.03
N THR A 230 37.17 -7.04 -25.59
CA THR A 230 37.34 -5.68 -25.07
C THR A 230 38.77 -5.19 -25.28
N ARG A 231 38.90 -3.87 -25.47
CA ARG A 231 40.16 -3.17 -25.46
C ARG A 231 40.04 -1.86 -24.71
N ARG A 232 40.94 -1.63 -23.78
CA ARG A 232 40.95 -0.38 -22.98
C ARG A 232 41.34 0.82 -23.85
N ALA A 233 40.70 1.94 -23.57
CA ALA A 233 41.05 3.24 -24.21
C ALA A 233 42.51 3.60 -23.93
N GLY A 234 43.20 4.10 -24.97
CA GLY A 234 44.62 4.46 -24.91
C GLY A 234 45.59 3.28 -25.14
N GLU A 235 45.12 2.02 -25.14
CA GLU A 235 46.00 0.85 -25.42
C GLU A 235 46.04 0.50 -26.92
N PRO A 236 47.13 -0.15 -27.39
CA PRO A 236 47.28 -0.56 -28.80
C PRO A 236 46.30 -1.70 -29.15
N ALA A 237 46.02 -1.90 -30.45
CA ALA A 237 45.10 -2.94 -30.93
C ALA A 237 45.46 -4.35 -30.46
N SER A 238 46.76 -4.63 -30.30
CA SER A 238 47.30 -5.93 -29.82
C SER A 238 47.06 -6.19 -28.33
N ALA A 239 46.65 -5.18 -27.55
CA ALA A 239 46.31 -5.31 -26.14
C ALA A 239 44.84 -5.77 -25.91
N GLY A 240 44.10 -6.01 -27.00
CA GLY A 240 42.73 -6.52 -26.92
C GLY A 240 42.67 -7.90 -26.28
N VAL A 241 41.52 -8.18 -25.64
CA VAL A 241 41.28 -9.39 -24.86
C VAL A 241 39.98 -10.03 -25.30
N ARG A 242 39.97 -11.35 -25.43
CA ARG A 242 38.80 -12.18 -25.61
C ARG A 242 38.64 -13.10 -24.42
N TRP A 243 37.46 -13.06 -23.81
CA TRP A 243 37.04 -13.90 -22.68
C TRP A 243 35.80 -14.73 -23.08
N VAL A 244 35.78 -16.01 -22.68
CA VAL A 244 34.68 -16.92 -23.03
C VAL A 244 34.37 -17.83 -21.85
N SER A 245 33.07 -17.99 -21.55
CA SER A 245 32.58 -18.92 -20.54
C SER A 245 31.20 -19.50 -20.93
N ASP A 246 30.92 -20.69 -20.44
CA ASP A 246 29.60 -21.33 -20.51
C ASP A 246 28.79 -21.22 -19.20
N GLY A 247 29.31 -20.48 -18.22
CA GLY A 247 28.68 -20.32 -16.90
C GLY A 247 28.85 -21.49 -15.95
N SER A 248 29.70 -22.49 -16.29
CA SER A 248 29.95 -23.67 -15.45
C SER A 248 30.93 -23.42 -14.29
N GLY A 249 31.46 -22.19 -14.18
CA GLY A 249 32.43 -21.77 -13.16
C GLY A 249 33.87 -21.67 -13.70
N GLU A 250 34.07 -21.97 -14.98
CA GLU A 250 35.36 -21.82 -15.67
C GLU A 250 35.24 -20.82 -16.82
N TYR A 251 36.34 -20.18 -17.18
CA TYR A 251 36.44 -19.31 -18.35
C TYR A 251 37.81 -19.44 -19.02
N SER A 252 37.84 -19.12 -20.30
CA SER A 252 39.09 -18.93 -21.06
C SER A 252 39.33 -17.47 -21.34
N ILE A 253 40.58 -17.06 -21.35
CA ILE A 253 41.02 -15.67 -21.70
C ILE A 253 42.21 -15.73 -22.60
N GLU A 254 42.13 -15.01 -23.74
CA GLU A 254 43.19 -14.95 -24.76
C GLU A 254 43.41 -13.52 -25.24
N SER A 255 44.58 -13.21 -25.78
CA SER A 255 44.84 -11.95 -26.40
C SER A 255 44.25 -11.92 -27.81
N ALA A 256 43.67 -10.81 -28.18
CA ALA A 256 43.04 -10.60 -29.49
C ALA A 256 43.45 -9.25 -30.08
N GLU A 257 43.51 -9.16 -31.39
CA GLU A 257 43.75 -7.87 -32.08
C GLU A 257 42.39 -7.18 -32.28
N ILE A 258 42.17 -6.08 -31.58
CA ILE A 258 40.89 -5.34 -31.57
C ILE A 258 41.18 -3.88 -31.95
N ALA A 259 40.69 -3.47 -33.13
CA ALA A 259 40.96 -2.14 -33.71
C ALA A 259 40.29 -1.01 -32.92
N SER A 260 39.05 -1.20 -32.40
CA SER A 260 38.28 -0.19 -31.65
C SER A 260 38.42 -0.41 -30.14
N ARG A 261 38.36 0.67 -29.35
CA ARG A 261 38.18 0.58 -27.90
C ARG A 261 36.75 0.21 -27.57
N GLY A 262 36.48 -0.15 -26.30
CA GLY A 262 35.17 -0.49 -25.79
C GLY A 262 35.02 -1.97 -25.52
N THR A 263 33.78 -2.43 -25.36
CA THR A 263 33.46 -3.82 -25.04
C THR A 263 32.33 -4.34 -25.93
N THR A 264 32.50 -5.54 -26.42
CA THR A 264 31.47 -6.28 -27.15
C THR A 264 31.14 -7.58 -26.41
N VAL A 265 29.88 -7.78 -26.03
CA VAL A 265 29.37 -8.98 -25.38
C VAL A 265 28.48 -9.72 -26.36
N THR A 266 28.84 -10.95 -26.73
CA THR A 266 28.06 -11.83 -27.59
C THR A 266 27.45 -12.96 -26.74
N VAL A 267 26.13 -13.00 -26.71
CA VAL A 267 25.30 -13.95 -25.95
C VAL A 267 24.79 -15.02 -26.89
N HIS A 268 25.26 -16.26 -26.75
CA HIS A 268 24.77 -17.41 -27.51
C HIS A 268 23.56 -18.00 -26.78
N LEU A 269 22.37 -17.84 -27.34
CA LEU A 269 21.11 -18.21 -26.70
C LEU A 269 20.90 -19.71 -26.63
N ARG A 270 20.21 -20.15 -25.58
CA ARG A 270 19.65 -21.50 -25.50
C ARG A 270 18.49 -21.66 -26.47
N ASP A 271 18.15 -22.88 -26.86
CA ASP A 271 17.06 -23.16 -27.79
C ASP A 271 15.70 -22.72 -27.27
N GLU A 272 15.50 -22.78 -25.96
CA GLU A 272 14.28 -22.34 -25.28
C GLU A 272 14.13 -20.81 -25.22
N ASP A 273 15.23 -20.08 -25.31
CA ASP A 273 15.30 -18.62 -25.18
C ASP A 273 15.46 -17.90 -26.55
N LYS A 274 15.20 -18.58 -27.66
CA LYS A 274 15.34 -18.05 -29.04
C LYS A 274 14.48 -16.80 -29.32
N GLU A 275 13.43 -16.55 -28.53
CA GLU A 275 12.59 -15.35 -28.65
C GLU A 275 13.39 -14.06 -28.55
N TYR A 276 14.48 -14.06 -27.80
CA TYR A 276 15.35 -12.90 -27.65
C TYR A 276 16.21 -12.62 -28.89
N SER A 277 16.25 -13.50 -29.89
CA SER A 277 16.85 -13.21 -31.20
C SER A 277 15.92 -12.49 -32.18
N GLU A 278 14.71 -12.06 -31.72
CA GLU A 278 13.74 -11.31 -32.51
C GLU A 278 13.90 -9.80 -32.25
N GLY A 279 14.07 -8.99 -33.32
CA GLY A 279 14.26 -7.54 -33.21
C GLY A 279 13.14 -6.82 -32.47
N PHE A 280 11.90 -7.20 -32.73
CA PHE A 280 10.75 -6.63 -32.01
C PHE A 280 10.84 -6.86 -30.48
N ARG A 281 11.23 -8.08 -30.06
CA ARG A 281 11.36 -8.43 -28.64
C ARG A 281 12.45 -7.60 -27.96
N LEU A 282 13.61 -7.44 -28.62
CA LEU A 282 14.71 -6.62 -28.12
C LEU A 282 14.31 -5.14 -27.99
N ARG A 283 13.64 -4.58 -29.02
CA ARG A 283 13.12 -3.20 -28.97
C ARG A 283 12.14 -3.01 -27.82
N SER A 284 11.23 -3.96 -27.61
CA SER A 284 10.29 -3.92 -26.50
C SER A 284 10.97 -3.92 -25.14
N ILE A 285 12.03 -4.72 -24.95
CA ILE A 285 12.80 -4.77 -23.70
C ILE A 285 13.58 -3.46 -23.50
N ILE A 286 14.23 -2.95 -24.55
CA ILE A 286 14.96 -1.67 -24.49
C ILE A 286 14.01 -0.53 -24.12
N GLY A 287 12.86 -0.42 -24.78
CA GLY A 287 11.84 0.58 -24.49
C GLY A 287 11.30 0.48 -23.07
N LYS A 288 11.17 -0.73 -22.52
CA LYS A 288 10.70 -0.92 -21.14
C LYS A 288 11.74 -0.51 -20.09
N TYR A 289 12.99 -0.95 -20.24
CA TYR A 289 13.99 -0.86 -19.17
C TYR A 289 15.03 0.25 -19.34
N SER A 290 15.30 0.66 -20.58
CA SER A 290 16.46 1.48 -20.94
C SER A 290 16.12 2.69 -21.82
N ASP A 291 14.83 3.01 -22.00
CA ASP A 291 14.37 4.09 -22.88
C ASP A 291 14.97 5.46 -22.55
N HIS A 292 15.22 5.71 -21.27
CA HIS A 292 15.64 7.01 -20.75
C HIS A 292 17.15 7.12 -20.46
N ILE A 293 17.94 6.11 -20.84
CA ILE A 293 19.41 6.19 -20.79
C ILE A 293 19.87 7.30 -21.74
N SER A 294 20.76 8.18 -21.27
CA SER A 294 21.18 9.38 -21.98
C SER A 294 22.02 9.12 -23.24
N LEU A 295 22.42 7.87 -23.47
CA LEU A 295 23.18 7.46 -24.65
C LEU A 295 22.25 6.87 -25.70
N PRO A 296 22.50 7.09 -27.00
CA PRO A 296 21.75 6.41 -28.05
C PRO A 296 22.02 4.90 -28.00
N ILE A 297 20.96 4.13 -27.94
CA ILE A 297 20.98 2.68 -28.12
C ILE A 297 20.53 2.42 -29.55
N GLU A 298 21.44 1.93 -30.36
CA GLU A 298 21.24 1.75 -31.81
C GLU A 298 20.94 0.27 -32.10
N MET A 299 19.96 0.02 -32.97
CA MET A 299 19.70 -1.27 -33.57
C MET A 299 19.61 -1.14 -35.08
N VAL A 300 19.90 -2.23 -35.78
CA VAL A 300 19.72 -2.26 -37.23
C VAL A 300 18.25 -2.19 -37.60
N SER A 301 17.89 -1.28 -38.50
CA SER A 301 16.51 -1.15 -38.98
C SER A 301 16.09 -2.37 -39.80
N GLU A 302 14.92 -2.90 -39.49
CA GLU A 302 14.25 -4.00 -40.23
C GLU A 302 13.27 -3.44 -41.29
N GLU A 303 13.08 -2.12 -41.36
CA GLU A 303 12.23 -1.47 -42.35
C GLU A 303 12.79 -1.63 -43.74
N LYS A 304 11.93 -1.94 -44.73
CA LYS A 304 12.35 -2.24 -46.10
C LYS A 304 13.16 -1.13 -46.75
N GLU A 305 12.87 0.14 -46.43
CA GLU A 305 13.49 1.32 -47.02
C GLU A 305 14.84 1.68 -46.37
N ARG A 306 15.04 1.31 -45.11
CA ARG A 306 16.27 1.61 -44.32
C ARG A 306 16.96 0.34 -43.83
N LYS A 307 16.71 -0.78 -44.47
CA LYS A 307 17.30 -2.07 -44.08
C LYS A 307 18.81 -2.05 -44.04
N GLY A 308 19.37 -2.28 -42.89
CA GLY A 308 20.81 -2.30 -42.63
C GLY A 308 21.38 -0.98 -42.10
N GLU A 309 20.59 0.08 -41.98
CA GLU A 309 20.98 1.32 -41.31
C GLU A 309 20.82 1.19 -39.79
N TRP A 310 21.69 1.85 -39.04
CA TRP A 310 21.56 1.93 -37.58
C TRP A 310 20.59 3.05 -37.23
N GLU A 311 19.64 2.76 -36.35
CA GLU A 311 18.67 3.71 -35.84
C GLU A 311 18.63 3.66 -34.29
N ALA A 312 18.51 4.82 -33.65
CA ALA A 312 18.29 4.87 -32.20
C ALA A 312 16.91 4.31 -31.87
N VAL A 313 16.86 3.38 -30.91
CA VAL A 313 15.63 2.69 -30.47
C VAL A 313 15.16 3.08 -29.07
N ASN A 314 15.88 4.02 -28.44
CA ASN A 314 15.50 4.62 -27.16
C ASN A 314 15.28 6.13 -27.32
N THR A 315 14.51 6.73 -26.41
CA THR A 315 14.26 8.17 -26.39
C THR A 315 15.50 8.97 -26.00
N GLY A 316 16.42 8.40 -25.24
CA GLY A 316 17.69 9.01 -24.84
C GLY A 316 17.56 10.19 -23.87
N SER A 317 16.34 10.56 -23.50
CA SER A 317 16.05 11.66 -22.57
C SER A 317 14.95 11.28 -21.59
N ALA A 318 15.09 11.69 -20.35
CA ALA A 318 14.08 11.58 -19.33
C ALA A 318 13.41 12.95 -19.13
N LEU A 319 12.16 13.09 -19.53
CA LEU A 319 11.41 14.35 -19.46
C LEU A 319 11.49 14.97 -18.05
N TRP A 320 11.37 14.15 -17.02
CA TRP A 320 11.35 14.59 -15.63
C TRP A 320 12.69 15.13 -15.11
N THR A 321 13.79 14.91 -15.83
CA THR A 321 15.12 15.45 -15.43
C THR A 321 15.36 16.85 -15.97
N ARG A 322 14.57 17.31 -16.94
CA ARG A 322 14.69 18.64 -17.55
C ARG A 322 14.09 19.72 -16.64
N PRO A 323 14.64 20.95 -16.65
CA PRO A 323 14.02 22.09 -15.97
C PRO A 323 12.58 22.31 -16.45
N LYS A 324 11.66 22.58 -15.53
CA LYS A 324 10.24 22.83 -15.87
C LYS A 324 10.03 23.94 -16.89
N SER A 325 10.90 24.96 -16.87
CA SER A 325 10.87 26.11 -17.79
C SER A 325 11.19 25.75 -19.23
N GLU A 326 11.75 24.56 -19.47
CA GLU A 326 12.18 24.09 -20.80
C GLU A 326 11.24 23.01 -21.36
N ILE A 327 10.17 22.68 -20.64
CA ILE A 327 9.23 21.62 -21.03
C ILE A 327 7.92 22.28 -21.41
N GLU A 328 7.50 22.09 -22.64
CA GLU A 328 6.21 22.53 -23.13
C GLU A 328 5.07 21.65 -22.58
N HIS A 329 3.87 22.24 -22.45
CA HIS A 329 2.72 21.53 -21.87
C HIS A 329 2.37 20.26 -22.65
N GLU A 330 2.45 20.34 -23.97
CA GLU A 330 2.21 19.23 -24.90
C GLU A 330 3.20 18.07 -24.74
N GLU A 331 4.43 18.34 -24.23
CA GLU A 331 5.40 17.29 -23.95
C GLU A 331 4.97 16.48 -22.70
N TYR A 332 4.43 17.16 -21.68
CA TYR A 332 3.87 16.48 -20.52
C TYR A 332 2.64 15.64 -20.89
N GLU A 333 1.74 16.17 -21.73
CA GLU A 333 0.55 15.43 -22.18
C GLU A 333 0.93 14.19 -22.99
N ARG A 334 1.88 14.31 -23.92
CA ARG A 334 2.37 13.17 -24.69
C ARG A 334 3.02 12.11 -23.81
N PHE A 335 3.80 12.56 -22.82
CA PHE A 335 4.40 11.63 -21.86
C PHE A 335 3.35 10.93 -21.01
N TYR A 336 2.36 11.67 -20.52
CA TYR A 336 1.22 11.10 -19.79
C TYR A 336 0.47 10.05 -20.63
N SER A 337 0.15 10.36 -21.86
CA SER A 337 -0.54 9.43 -22.77
C SER A 337 0.27 8.16 -23.03
N SER A 338 1.60 8.26 -23.14
CA SER A 338 2.47 7.09 -23.30
C SER A 338 2.53 6.19 -22.06
N LEU A 339 2.38 6.80 -20.85
CA LEU A 339 2.44 6.12 -19.58
C LEU A 339 1.11 5.48 -19.17
N SER A 340 0.00 6.21 -19.40
CA SER A 340 -1.34 5.83 -18.93
C SER A 340 -2.17 5.12 -19.98
N TYR A 341 -1.76 5.16 -21.25
CA TYR A 341 -2.55 4.76 -22.43
C TYR A 341 -3.88 5.53 -22.55
N ASP A 342 -3.96 6.69 -21.91
CA ASP A 342 -5.11 7.60 -21.96
C ASP A 342 -4.87 8.65 -23.05
N SER A 343 -5.88 8.93 -23.84
CA SER A 343 -5.84 9.95 -24.89
C SER A 343 -6.27 11.34 -24.41
N GLU A 344 -6.91 11.42 -23.23
CA GLU A 344 -7.30 12.69 -22.65
C GLU A 344 -6.15 13.31 -21.85
N PRO A 345 -5.97 14.64 -21.87
CA PRO A 345 -4.93 15.28 -21.07
C PRO A 345 -5.18 15.09 -19.57
N PRO A 346 -4.15 15.06 -18.74
CA PRO A 346 -4.31 14.95 -17.30
C PRO A 346 -4.95 16.20 -16.71
N LEU A 347 -5.70 16.04 -15.64
CA LEU A 347 -6.35 17.14 -14.92
C LEU A 347 -5.31 18.02 -14.21
N SER A 348 -4.23 17.45 -13.72
CA SER A 348 -3.13 18.19 -13.07
C SER A 348 -1.79 17.48 -13.24
N ILE A 349 -0.72 18.28 -13.28
CA ILE A 349 0.67 17.83 -13.45
C ILE A 349 1.51 18.32 -12.26
N LEU A 350 2.14 17.39 -11.57
CA LEU A 350 3.02 17.69 -10.45
C LEU A 350 4.44 17.25 -10.80
N HIS A 351 5.29 18.18 -11.15
CA HIS A 351 6.71 17.93 -11.43
C HIS A 351 7.54 18.51 -10.28
N ASN A 352 8.27 17.68 -9.53
CA ASN A 352 9.06 18.11 -8.39
C ASN A 352 10.44 17.49 -8.45
N ARG A 353 11.45 18.31 -8.15
CA ARG A 353 12.84 17.89 -7.90
C ARG A 353 13.16 18.19 -6.45
N VAL A 354 13.66 17.20 -5.74
CA VAL A 354 14.07 17.27 -4.35
C VAL A 354 15.55 17.02 -4.28
N GLU A 355 16.29 17.97 -3.69
CA GLU A 355 17.74 17.94 -3.49
C GLU A 355 18.03 17.88 -2.00
N GLY A 356 19.09 17.20 -1.60
CA GLY A 356 19.50 17.06 -0.21
C GLY A 356 20.08 15.69 0.11
N THR A 357 19.82 15.18 1.32
CA THR A 357 20.29 13.84 1.75
C THR A 357 19.62 12.68 0.99
N LEU A 358 18.53 12.94 0.34
CA LEU A 358 17.81 12.02 -0.54
C LEU A 358 17.40 12.83 -1.78
N GLU A 359 18.03 12.52 -2.89
CA GLU A 359 17.77 13.18 -4.16
C GLU A 359 16.84 12.34 -5.02
N TYR A 360 15.73 12.96 -5.45
CA TYR A 360 14.81 12.35 -6.40
C TYR A 360 14.01 13.37 -7.17
N THR A 361 13.56 12.97 -8.32
CA THR A 361 12.59 13.72 -9.13
C THR A 361 11.29 12.93 -9.21
N SER A 362 10.16 13.60 -9.08
CA SER A 362 8.83 13.00 -9.28
C SER A 362 8.05 13.80 -10.31
N LEU A 363 7.50 13.10 -11.29
CA LEU A 363 6.55 13.65 -12.26
C LEU A 363 5.28 12.83 -12.14
N LEU A 364 4.28 13.43 -11.46
CA LEU A 364 3.01 12.78 -11.15
C LEU A 364 1.88 13.46 -11.88
N PHE A 365 0.87 12.68 -12.28
CA PHE A 365 -0.30 13.14 -13.00
C PHE A 365 -1.57 12.73 -12.28
N ILE A 366 -2.53 13.62 -12.22
CA ILE A 366 -3.89 13.32 -11.81
C ILE A 366 -4.71 13.16 -13.09
N PRO A 367 -5.26 11.97 -13.41
CA PRO A 367 -6.06 11.75 -14.61
C PRO A 367 -7.32 12.60 -14.63
N ASN A 368 -7.82 12.92 -15.82
CA ASN A 368 -9.10 13.58 -15.99
C ASN A 368 -10.29 12.63 -15.84
N LYS A 369 -10.09 11.35 -16.14
CA LYS A 369 -11.10 10.29 -16.09
C LYS A 369 -10.63 9.11 -15.28
N ALA A 370 -11.56 8.51 -14.53
CA ALA A 370 -11.28 7.30 -13.78
C ALA A 370 -10.98 6.13 -14.74
N PRO A 371 -9.83 5.45 -14.60
CA PRO A 371 -9.58 4.23 -15.34
C PRO A 371 -10.58 3.15 -14.95
N PHE A 372 -10.89 2.25 -15.88
CA PHE A 372 -11.92 1.22 -15.68
C PHE A 372 -11.59 0.24 -14.54
N ASP A 373 -10.31 0.10 -14.22
CA ASP A 373 -9.75 -0.77 -13.20
C ASP A 373 -9.56 -0.09 -11.83
N LEU A 374 -10.03 1.15 -11.67
CA LEU A 374 -9.88 1.93 -10.44
C LEU A 374 -10.40 1.22 -9.19
N TRP A 375 -11.43 0.38 -9.35
CA TRP A 375 -12.09 -0.32 -8.26
C TRP A 375 -11.43 -1.63 -7.86
N ASP A 376 -10.50 -2.12 -8.66
CA ASP A 376 -9.72 -3.31 -8.35
C ASP A 376 -8.53 -2.92 -7.46
N ARG A 377 -8.62 -3.28 -6.17
CA ARG A 377 -7.58 -2.98 -5.17
C ARG A 377 -6.29 -3.77 -5.37
N GLU A 378 -6.34 -4.87 -6.11
CA GLU A 378 -5.17 -5.70 -6.41
C GLU A 378 -4.42 -5.22 -7.66
N GLN A 379 -5.01 -4.28 -8.41
CA GLN A 379 -4.40 -3.77 -9.63
C GLN A 379 -3.35 -2.67 -9.39
N ARG A 380 -2.54 -2.47 -10.41
CA ARG A 380 -1.32 -1.68 -10.43
C ARG A 380 -1.56 -0.19 -10.12
N HIS A 381 -0.77 0.36 -9.23
CA HIS A 381 -0.87 1.75 -8.79
C HIS A 381 -0.32 2.80 -9.79
N GLY A 382 0.18 2.37 -10.96
CA GLY A 382 0.55 3.25 -12.08
C GLY A 382 1.68 4.26 -11.82
N ILE A 383 2.50 4.06 -10.79
CA ILE A 383 3.73 4.82 -10.58
C ILE A 383 4.92 3.93 -10.90
N ASN A 384 5.73 4.37 -11.84
CA ASN A 384 6.96 3.71 -12.24
C ASN A 384 8.13 4.23 -11.40
N LEU A 385 8.91 3.32 -10.85
CA LEU A 385 10.13 3.63 -10.13
C LEU A 385 11.34 3.49 -11.05
N TYR A 386 12.13 4.55 -11.11
CA TYR A 386 13.43 4.58 -11.75
C TYR A 386 14.52 4.83 -10.70
N VAL A 387 15.71 4.31 -10.96
CA VAL A 387 16.93 4.69 -10.25
C VAL A 387 17.96 5.06 -11.29
N ARG A 388 18.41 6.32 -11.26
CA ARG A 388 19.34 6.86 -12.26
C ARG A 388 18.86 6.61 -13.69
N ARG A 389 17.58 6.90 -13.97
CA ARG A 389 16.89 6.73 -15.26
C ARG A 389 16.75 5.29 -15.77
N ILE A 390 17.13 4.30 -14.96
CA ILE A 390 16.89 2.90 -15.28
C ILE A 390 15.60 2.45 -14.60
N PHE A 391 14.70 1.85 -15.38
CA PHE A 391 13.46 1.30 -14.88
C PHE A 391 13.72 0.15 -13.91
N ILE A 392 13.14 0.25 -12.71
CA ILE A 392 13.24 -0.75 -11.65
C ILE A 392 11.97 -1.58 -11.60
N MET A 393 10.82 -0.91 -11.50
CA MET A 393 9.52 -1.59 -11.42
C MET A 393 8.38 -0.68 -11.85
N ASP A 394 7.37 -1.26 -12.41
CA ASP A 394 6.02 -0.72 -12.49
C ASP A 394 5.26 -1.03 -11.19
N ASP A 395 4.16 -0.36 -10.94
CA ASP A 395 3.30 -0.64 -9.79
C ASP A 395 4.00 -0.49 -8.43
N ALA A 396 4.61 0.67 -8.24
CA ALA A 396 5.25 0.97 -6.97
C ALA A 396 4.21 1.30 -5.87
N LYS A 397 3.39 0.31 -5.46
CA LYS A 397 2.38 0.42 -4.40
C LYS A 397 2.94 0.94 -3.06
N TYR A 398 4.24 0.83 -2.88
CA TYR A 398 4.93 1.39 -1.72
C TYR A 398 5.15 2.91 -1.81
N LEU A 399 5.07 3.49 -3.01
CA LEU A 399 5.24 4.95 -3.23
C LEU A 399 3.95 5.75 -3.09
N MET A 400 2.78 5.09 -3.17
CA MET A 400 1.50 5.76 -3.06
C MET A 400 0.50 4.88 -2.29
N PRO A 401 -0.33 5.43 -1.37
CA PRO A 401 -1.35 4.67 -0.67
C PRO A 401 -2.53 4.33 -1.59
N SER A 402 -3.33 3.33 -1.19
CA SER A 402 -4.43 2.81 -2.02
C SER A 402 -5.48 3.85 -2.36
N TYR A 403 -5.75 4.80 -1.47
CA TYR A 403 -6.72 5.87 -1.71
C TYR A 403 -6.26 6.91 -2.75
N LEU A 404 -4.99 6.88 -3.18
CA LEU A 404 -4.42 7.68 -4.26
C LEU A 404 -4.03 6.84 -5.49
N ARG A 405 -4.56 5.62 -5.63
CA ARG A 405 -4.24 4.68 -6.73
C ARG A 405 -4.56 5.20 -8.12
N PHE A 406 -5.31 6.29 -8.24
CA PHE A 406 -5.56 6.97 -9.50
C PHE A 406 -4.35 7.77 -10.00
N VAL A 407 -3.39 8.12 -9.14
CA VAL A 407 -2.20 8.88 -9.53
C VAL A 407 -1.33 8.04 -10.45
N ARG A 408 -0.90 8.64 -11.54
CA ARG A 408 0.02 8.05 -12.53
C ARG A 408 1.32 8.84 -12.52
N GLY A 409 2.42 8.22 -12.95
CA GLY A 409 3.66 8.99 -13.06
C GLY A 409 4.93 8.18 -12.86
N VAL A 410 5.99 8.93 -12.64
CA VAL A 410 7.33 8.38 -12.41
C VAL A 410 7.96 9.01 -11.18
N VAL A 411 8.76 8.21 -10.49
CA VAL A 411 9.70 8.64 -9.46
C VAL A 411 11.06 8.12 -9.84
N ASP A 412 12.03 9.00 -9.94
CA ASP A 412 13.44 8.69 -10.27
C ASP A 412 14.33 9.16 -9.14
N ALA A 413 14.99 8.23 -8.45
CA ALA A 413 15.85 8.52 -7.32
C ALA A 413 17.30 8.23 -7.65
N THR A 414 18.22 9.05 -7.11
CA THR A 414 19.66 8.90 -7.35
C THR A 414 20.26 7.79 -6.50
N ASP A 415 19.84 7.66 -5.22
CA ASP A 415 20.51 6.83 -4.20
C ASP A 415 19.57 5.94 -3.40
N LEU A 416 18.67 5.21 -4.09
CA LEU A 416 17.90 4.19 -3.39
C LEU A 416 18.73 2.93 -3.21
N PRO A 417 18.83 2.36 -2.00
CA PRO A 417 19.43 1.06 -1.79
C PRO A 417 18.57 -0.01 -2.46
N LEU A 418 19.09 -0.56 -3.54
CA LEU A 418 18.51 -1.69 -4.26
C LEU A 418 19.13 -2.99 -3.76
N ASN A 419 18.41 -4.09 -3.86
CA ASN A 419 18.99 -5.42 -3.72
C ASN A 419 19.83 -5.76 -4.96
N VAL A 420 20.52 -6.90 -4.91
CA VAL A 420 21.41 -7.37 -5.96
C VAL A 420 20.69 -7.57 -7.31
N SER A 421 19.40 -7.97 -7.29
CA SER A 421 18.56 -8.14 -8.48
C SER A 421 17.96 -6.83 -8.99
N ARG A 422 18.24 -5.72 -8.31
CA ARG A 422 17.58 -4.41 -8.52
C ARG A 422 16.06 -4.49 -8.35
N GLU A 423 15.59 -5.49 -7.65
CA GLU A 423 14.24 -5.55 -7.15
C GLU A 423 14.16 -4.79 -5.83
N PHE A 424 12.99 -4.31 -5.52
CA PHE A 424 12.77 -3.40 -4.41
C PHE A 424 12.97 -4.08 -3.04
N LEU A 425 13.68 -3.41 -2.12
CA LEU A 425 13.74 -3.81 -0.71
C LEU A 425 12.49 -3.30 0.01
N GLN A 426 11.65 -4.23 0.45
CA GLN A 426 10.53 -3.92 1.35
C GLN A 426 11.06 -3.32 2.66
N ASN A 427 10.40 -2.27 3.20
CA ASN A 427 10.76 -1.55 4.43
C ASN A 427 12.01 -0.66 4.37
N ASN A 428 12.10 0.20 3.36
CA ASN A 428 13.15 1.20 3.28
C ASN A 428 12.64 2.57 3.75
N LYS A 429 13.32 3.19 4.71
CA LYS A 429 13.00 4.53 5.24
C LYS A 429 12.99 5.64 4.17
N ASP A 430 13.81 5.51 3.14
CA ASP A 430 13.88 6.51 2.08
C ASP A 430 12.66 6.45 1.18
N ILE A 431 12.15 5.25 0.93
CA ILE A 431 10.85 5.06 0.25
C ILE A 431 9.71 5.65 1.06
N ASP A 432 9.68 5.43 2.37
CA ASP A 432 8.64 6.01 3.23
C ASP A 432 8.69 7.55 3.20
N ARG A 433 9.89 8.13 3.12
CA ARG A 433 10.08 9.58 2.94
C ARG A 433 9.56 10.08 1.59
N ILE A 434 9.92 9.40 0.50
CA ILE A 434 9.44 9.74 -0.85
C ILE A 434 7.90 9.62 -0.88
N ARG A 435 7.34 8.53 -0.35
CA ARG A 435 5.90 8.32 -0.25
C ARG A 435 5.23 9.46 0.50
N SER A 436 5.67 9.76 1.72
CA SER A 436 5.07 10.81 2.56
C SER A 436 5.15 12.18 1.88
N ALA A 437 6.26 12.51 1.22
CA ALA A 437 6.41 13.75 0.48
C ALA A 437 5.50 13.80 -0.75
N SER A 438 5.40 12.71 -1.51
CA SER A 438 4.54 12.60 -2.70
C SER A 438 3.06 12.72 -2.33
N VAL A 439 2.62 12.02 -1.28
CA VAL A 439 1.24 12.11 -0.75
C VAL A 439 0.91 13.55 -0.36
N LYS A 440 1.77 14.22 0.42
CA LYS A 440 1.57 15.63 0.81
C LYS A 440 1.46 16.55 -0.40
N LYS A 441 2.27 16.31 -1.45
CA LYS A 441 2.21 17.12 -2.68
C LYS A 441 0.91 16.92 -3.45
N VAL A 442 0.45 15.67 -3.58
CA VAL A 442 -0.84 15.37 -4.24
C VAL A 442 -1.99 16.00 -3.46
N LEU A 443 -2.04 15.83 -2.14
CA LEU A 443 -3.09 16.42 -1.31
C LEU A 443 -3.07 17.96 -1.33
N ALA A 444 -1.88 18.58 -1.33
CA ALA A 444 -1.74 20.02 -1.47
C ALA A 444 -2.24 20.52 -2.83
N GLU A 445 -1.99 19.80 -3.90
CA GLU A 445 -2.51 20.12 -5.23
C GLU A 445 -4.05 20.00 -5.28
N LEU A 446 -4.60 18.94 -4.71
CA LEU A 446 -6.06 18.79 -4.60
C LEU A 446 -6.68 19.94 -3.78
N ALA A 447 -6.02 20.36 -2.70
CA ALA A 447 -6.46 21.51 -1.91
C ALA A 447 -6.37 22.82 -2.71
N ARG A 448 -5.33 23.02 -3.52
CA ARG A 448 -5.21 24.16 -4.43
C ARG A 448 -6.33 24.17 -5.46
N LEU A 449 -6.63 23.02 -6.07
CA LEU A 449 -7.74 22.89 -7.02
C LEU A 449 -9.08 23.21 -6.35
N ALA A 450 -9.30 22.69 -5.14
CA ALA A 450 -10.54 22.94 -4.39
C ALA A 450 -10.77 24.41 -4.05
N ASP A 451 -9.67 25.15 -3.78
CA ASP A 451 -9.73 26.58 -3.42
C ASP A 451 -9.79 27.50 -4.65
N LYS A 452 -8.92 27.25 -5.65
CA LYS A 452 -8.71 28.17 -6.78
C LYS A 452 -9.43 27.77 -8.06
N GLU A 453 -9.75 26.50 -8.22
CA GLU A 453 -10.34 25.94 -9.44
C GLU A 453 -11.50 24.99 -9.09
N PRO A 454 -12.57 25.48 -8.44
CA PRO A 454 -13.63 24.62 -7.90
C PRO A 454 -14.34 23.77 -8.97
N GLU A 455 -14.45 24.25 -10.20
CA GLU A 455 -15.03 23.48 -11.31
C GLU A 455 -14.14 22.29 -11.71
N THR A 456 -12.82 22.50 -11.74
CA THR A 456 -11.83 21.43 -11.97
C THR A 456 -11.86 20.41 -10.84
N TYR A 457 -11.96 20.90 -9.59
CA TYR A 457 -12.08 20.02 -8.43
C TYR A 457 -13.39 19.23 -8.43
N ALA A 458 -14.50 19.80 -8.87
CA ALA A 458 -15.78 19.09 -9.00
C ALA A 458 -15.69 17.94 -10.02
N LYS A 459 -14.99 18.15 -11.16
CA LYS A 459 -14.71 17.06 -12.12
C LYS A 459 -13.87 15.95 -11.46
N PHE A 460 -12.78 16.32 -10.78
CA PHE A 460 -11.97 15.40 -10.00
C PHE A 460 -12.82 14.61 -9.00
N TRP A 461 -13.65 15.30 -8.22
CA TRP A 461 -14.49 14.68 -7.19
C TRP A 461 -15.45 13.64 -7.77
N THR A 462 -16.08 13.96 -8.90
CA THR A 462 -17.00 13.05 -9.59
C THR A 462 -16.32 11.72 -10.00
N GLN A 463 -15.04 11.78 -10.37
CA GLN A 463 -14.29 10.61 -10.81
C GLN A 463 -13.65 9.84 -9.66
N PHE A 464 -13.09 10.53 -8.68
CA PHE A 464 -12.18 9.96 -7.68
C PHE A 464 -12.65 10.16 -6.22
N GLY A 465 -13.73 10.88 -5.98
CA GLY A 465 -14.17 11.23 -4.63
C GLY A 465 -14.40 10.01 -3.74
N LYS A 466 -15.01 8.96 -4.27
CA LYS A 466 -15.24 7.70 -3.53
C LYS A 466 -13.94 7.02 -3.09
N VAL A 467 -12.92 7.04 -3.96
CA VAL A 467 -11.60 6.47 -3.64
C VAL A 467 -10.87 7.35 -2.64
N LEU A 468 -10.95 8.68 -2.78
CA LEU A 468 -10.32 9.62 -1.84
C LEU A 468 -10.90 9.50 -0.42
N LYS A 469 -12.19 9.18 -0.28
CA LYS A 469 -12.84 8.93 1.01
C LYS A 469 -12.18 7.78 1.80
N GLU A 470 -11.63 6.77 1.11
CA GLU A 470 -10.91 5.65 1.76
C GLU A 470 -9.71 6.16 2.59
N GLY A 471 -9.12 7.30 2.18
CA GLY A 471 -7.96 7.90 2.84
C GLY A 471 -8.19 8.28 4.31
N LEU A 472 -9.43 8.62 4.71
CA LEU A 472 -9.72 8.90 6.11
C LEU A 472 -9.59 7.68 7.03
N VAL A 473 -9.75 6.49 6.47
CA VAL A 473 -9.59 5.22 7.18
C VAL A 473 -8.13 4.77 7.16
N GLU A 474 -7.43 5.00 6.04
CA GLU A 474 -6.08 4.47 5.80
C GLU A 474 -4.95 5.40 6.29
N ASP A 475 -5.15 6.73 6.24
CA ASP A 475 -4.10 7.73 6.46
C ASP A 475 -4.44 8.69 7.60
N HIS A 476 -4.06 8.29 8.81
CA HIS A 476 -4.29 9.09 10.01
C HIS A 476 -3.47 10.38 10.05
N ASP A 477 -2.27 10.39 9.44
CA ASP A 477 -1.35 11.52 9.46
C ASP A 477 -1.90 12.71 8.64
N ASN A 478 -2.63 12.44 7.57
CA ASN A 478 -3.20 13.46 6.68
C ASN A 478 -4.71 13.68 6.90
N ARG A 479 -5.29 13.14 7.98
CA ARG A 479 -6.74 13.17 8.26
C ARG A 479 -7.35 14.57 8.14
N THR A 480 -6.72 15.59 8.71
CA THR A 480 -7.22 16.97 8.66
C THR A 480 -7.32 17.49 7.22
N THR A 481 -6.26 17.30 6.44
CA THR A 481 -6.26 17.71 5.02
C THR A 481 -7.29 16.96 4.22
N LEU A 482 -7.41 15.64 4.44
CA LEU A 482 -8.40 14.81 3.78
C LEU A 482 -9.83 15.25 4.12
N SER A 483 -10.11 15.58 5.39
CA SER A 483 -11.42 16.05 5.82
C SER A 483 -11.86 17.34 5.11
N ASP A 484 -10.92 18.27 4.88
CA ASP A 484 -11.20 19.52 4.14
C ASP A 484 -11.46 19.27 2.65
N LEU A 485 -10.92 18.18 2.10
CA LEU A 485 -11.09 17.79 0.70
C LEU A 485 -12.42 17.09 0.42
N LEU A 486 -13.08 16.52 1.42
CA LEU A 486 -14.33 15.78 1.21
C LEU A 486 -15.46 16.66 0.69
N ARG A 487 -16.33 16.04 -0.12
CA ARG A 487 -17.58 16.64 -0.57
C ARG A 487 -18.72 15.67 -0.31
N PHE A 488 -19.87 16.24 0.01
CA PHE A 488 -21.09 15.52 0.34
C PHE A 488 -22.30 16.15 -0.35
N ALA A 489 -23.35 15.37 -0.53
CA ALA A 489 -24.68 15.91 -0.75
C ALA A 489 -25.27 16.36 0.59
N SER A 490 -26.27 17.25 0.60
CA SER A 490 -26.94 17.67 1.82
C SER A 490 -28.43 17.94 1.57
N THR A 491 -29.19 18.09 2.64
CA THR A 491 -30.62 18.43 2.59
C THR A 491 -30.92 19.82 2.03
N ARG A 492 -29.91 20.65 1.82
CA ARG A 492 -30.04 21.97 1.14
C ARG A 492 -29.81 21.90 -0.37
N GLY A 493 -29.37 20.77 -0.88
CA GLY A 493 -29.20 20.51 -2.31
C GLY A 493 -30.38 19.73 -2.88
N ASP A 494 -30.71 20.00 -4.15
CA ASP A 494 -31.82 19.34 -4.86
C ASP A 494 -31.37 18.14 -5.69
N SER A 495 -30.09 17.73 -5.58
CA SER A 495 -29.50 16.66 -6.39
C SER A 495 -28.52 15.80 -5.59
N GLU A 496 -28.20 14.63 -6.13
CA GLU A 496 -27.20 13.72 -5.57
C GLU A 496 -25.74 14.22 -5.69
N ALA A 497 -25.54 15.36 -6.35
CA ALA A 497 -24.20 15.93 -6.54
C ALA A 497 -23.55 16.28 -5.20
N GLN A 498 -22.40 15.66 -4.95
CA GLN A 498 -21.62 15.89 -3.74
C GLN A 498 -20.76 17.14 -3.91
N THR A 499 -21.31 18.29 -3.55
CA THR A 499 -20.68 19.61 -3.74
C THR A 499 -20.29 20.30 -2.44
N ILE A 500 -20.84 19.87 -1.30
CA ILE A 500 -20.71 20.56 -0.02
C ILE A 500 -19.51 20.03 0.75
N SER A 501 -18.59 20.92 1.08
CA SER A 501 -17.47 20.61 2.00
C SER A 501 -17.90 20.73 3.47
N LEU A 502 -17.17 20.06 4.37
CA LEU A 502 -17.38 20.22 5.80
C LEU A 502 -17.16 21.67 6.26
N ALA A 503 -16.24 22.40 5.61
CA ALA A 503 -15.98 23.79 5.90
C ALA A 503 -17.17 24.70 5.52
N GLU A 504 -17.85 24.44 4.41
CA GLU A 504 -19.06 25.17 4.00
C GLU A 504 -20.24 24.85 4.90
N TYR A 505 -20.44 23.56 5.24
CA TYR A 505 -21.44 23.17 6.23
C TYR A 505 -21.22 23.92 7.55
N PHE A 506 -19.99 23.89 8.09
CA PHE A 506 -19.62 24.54 9.34
C PHE A 506 -19.89 26.05 9.32
N LYS A 507 -19.62 26.73 8.21
CA LYS A 507 -19.91 28.17 8.03
C LYS A 507 -21.41 28.48 8.07
N ARG A 508 -22.25 27.56 7.60
CA ARG A 508 -23.71 27.72 7.55
C ARG A 508 -24.44 27.26 8.81
N MET A 509 -23.72 26.52 9.67
CA MET A 509 -24.25 26.03 10.93
C MET A 509 -24.80 27.16 11.82
N PRO A 510 -26.02 27.05 12.34
CA PRO A 510 -26.52 27.96 13.38
C PRO A 510 -25.61 27.96 14.60
N MET A 511 -25.45 29.11 15.26
CA MET A 511 -24.55 29.24 16.44
C MET A 511 -24.92 28.30 17.60
N LYS A 512 -26.19 27.94 17.73
CA LYS A 512 -26.70 27.01 18.75
C LYS A 512 -26.44 25.54 18.43
N GLN A 513 -26.14 25.21 17.18
CA GLN A 513 -25.96 23.83 16.75
C GLN A 513 -24.65 23.26 17.31
N THR A 514 -24.75 22.17 18.01
CA THR A 514 -23.62 21.55 18.74
C THR A 514 -22.90 20.48 17.93
N ALA A 515 -23.51 19.91 16.90
CA ALA A 515 -23.00 18.79 16.10
C ALA A 515 -23.21 18.99 14.59
N ILE A 516 -22.38 18.33 13.79
CA ILE A 516 -22.59 18.14 12.34
C ILE A 516 -23.46 16.90 12.18
N TYR A 517 -24.63 17.07 11.55
CA TYR A 517 -25.59 15.98 11.38
C TYR A 517 -25.40 15.28 10.03
N TYR A 518 -25.50 13.96 10.02
CA TYR A 518 -25.44 13.15 8.81
C TYR A 518 -26.40 11.96 8.86
N ILE A 519 -26.76 11.44 7.70
CA ILE A 519 -27.44 10.17 7.50
C ILE A 519 -26.68 9.34 6.50
N THR A 520 -26.50 8.04 6.79
CA THR A 520 -25.98 7.05 5.84
C THR A 520 -27.14 6.24 5.27
N ALA A 521 -27.16 6.01 3.97
CA ALA A 521 -28.17 5.21 3.31
C ALA A 521 -27.62 4.53 2.06
N GLU A 522 -28.33 3.53 1.53
CA GLU A 522 -27.96 2.78 0.33
C GLU A 522 -27.93 3.63 -0.95
N SER A 523 -28.73 4.70 -0.99
CA SER A 523 -28.79 5.61 -2.13
C SER A 523 -29.15 7.03 -1.68
N PHE A 524 -28.85 8.02 -2.53
CA PHE A 524 -29.27 9.40 -2.30
C PHE A 524 -30.79 9.52 -2.15
N ALA A 525 -31.57 8.79 -2.94
CA ALA A 525 -33.02 8.80 -2.84
C ALA A 525 -33.51 8.34 -1.46
N ALA A 526 -32.95 7.23 -0.94
CA ALA A 526 -33.25 6.72 0.39
C ALA A 526 -32.83 7.70 1.48
N ALA A 527 -31.61 8.27 1.38
CA ALA A 527 -31.15 9.29 2.32
C ALA A 527 -32.05 10.52 2.34
N SER A 528 -32.36 11.07 1.15
CA SER A 528 -33.12 12.34 1.02
C SER A 528 -34.58 12.25 1.42
N THR A 529 -35.20 11.06 1.38
CA THR A 529 -36.60 10.85 1.73
C THR A 529 -36.80 10.23 3.12
N SER A 530 -35.70 10.03 3.85
CA SER A 530 -35.75 9.38 5.16
C SER A 530 -36.60 10.13 6.19
N PRO A 531 -37.44 9.42 6.97
CA PRO A 531 -38.23 10.01 8.07
C PRO A 531 -37.36 10.67 9.15
N HIS A 532 -36.12 10.24 9.31
CA HIS A 532 -35.18 10.84 10.27
C HIS A 532 -34.86 12.31 9.99
N LEU A 533 -35.11 12.79 8.79
CA LEU A 533 -34.86 14.19 8.39
C LEU A 533 -36.01 15.15 8.74
N GLU A 534 -37.18 14.67 9.13
CA GLU A 534 -38.39 15.49 9.27
C GLU A 534 -38.19 16.64 10.26
N ILE A 535 -37.68 16.36 11.47
CA ILE A 535 -37.44 17.39 12.50
C ILE A 535 -36.37 18.39 12.08
N PHE A 536 -35.35 17.94 11.36
CA PHE A 536 -34.26 18.80 10.87
C PHE A 536 -34.78 19.75 9.81
N ARG A 537 -35.61 19.28 8.87
CA ARG A 537 -36.28 20.13 7.86
C ARG A 537 -37.20 21.15 8.50
N LYS A 538 -37.99 20.73 9.49
CA LYS A 538 -38.90 21.63 10.22
C LYS A 538 -38.14 22.77 10.89
N ASN A 539 -36.95 22.52 11.37
CA ASN A 539 -36.11 23.52 12.07
C ASN A 539 -35.03 24.15 11.18
N ASP A 540 -35.07 23.94 9.86
CA ASP A 540 -34.09 24.45 8.87
C ASP A 540 -32.64 24.08 9.21
N VAL A 541 -32.43 22.86 9.74
CA VAL A 541 -31.09 22.31 10.04
C VAL A 541 -30.61 21.46 8.90
N GLU A 542 -29.43 21.78 8.38
CA GLU A 542 -28.80 21.02 7.31
C GLU A 542 -28.30 19.66 7.81
N VAL A 543 -28.52 18.61 7.02
CA VAL A 543 -28.03 17.25 7.27
C VAL A 543 -27.26 16.77 6.04
N LEU A 544 -26.07 16.23 6.24
CA LEU A 544 -25.27 15.61 5.17
C LEU A 544 -25.88 14.28 4.77
N LEU A 545 -25.97 14.03 3.46
CA LEU A 545 -26.54 12.81 2.88
C LEU A 545 -25.38 11.97 2.34
N LEU A 546 -25.09 10.88 3.02
CA LEU A 546 -23.99 9.97 2.76
C LEU A 546 -24.53 8.70 2.10
N SER A 547 -24.26 8.52 0.81
CA SER A 547 -24.82 7.42 0.01
C SER A 547 -23.78 6.53 -0.66
N ASP A 548 -22.49 6.78 -0.45
CA ASP A 548 -21.44 5.91 -0.94
C ASP A 548 -21.18 4.79 0.09
N PRO A 549 -20.97 3.52 -0.34
CA PRO A 549 -20.69 2.42 0.59
C PRO A 549 -19.52 2.70 1.54
N VAL A 550 -18.50 3.42 1.08
CA VAL A 550 -17.33 3.80 1.89
C VAL A 550 -17.68 4.75 3.04
N ASP A 551 -18.81 5.46 2.97
CA ASP A 551 -19.23 6.43 3.98
C ASP A 551 -19.51 5.79 5.34
N GLU A 552 -19.91 4.53 5.37
CA GLU A 552 -20.11 3.78 6.62
C GLU A 552 -18.80 3.62 7.42
N TRP A 553 -17.68 3.40 6.73
CA TRP A 553 -16.36 3.35 7.36
C TRP A 553 -15.81 4.75 7.61
N LEU A 554 -16.09 5.70 6.72
CA LEU A 554 -15.70 7.09 6.86
C LEU A 554 -16.18 7.66 8.19
N VAL A 555 -17.47 7.50 8.53
CA VAL A 555 -18.06 8.04 9.77
C VAL A 555 -17.54 7.37 11.04
N THR A 556 -17.00 6.15 10.97
CA THR A 556 -16.31 5.51 12.10
C THR A 556 -14.94 6.14 12.37
N SER A 557 -14.31 6.70 11.34
CA SER A 557 -13.00 7.33 11.43
C SER A 557 -13.10 8.86 11.64
N LEU A 558 -14.10 9.52 11.07
CA LEU A 558 -14.33 10.95 11.18
C LEU A 558 -15.34 11.27 12.28
N ASN A 559 -14.88 11.31 13.52
CA ASN A 559 -15.76 11.53 14.68
C ASN A 559 -16.08 13.00 14.93
N GLU A 560 -15.22 13.91 14.50
CA GLU A 560 -15.36 15.36 14.71
C GLU A 560 -14.70 16.17 13.59
N TYR A 561 -15.17 17.39 13.41
CA TYR A 561 -14.56 18.41 12.54
C TYR A 561 -14.63 19.77 13.20
N LYS A 562 -13.45 20.41 13.42
CA LYS A 562 -13.35 21.72 14.09
C LYS A 562 -14.08 21.77 15.43
N ASP A 563 -13.80 20.81 16.33
CA ASP A 563 -14.41 20.65 17.65
C ASP A 563 -15.94 20.42 17.66
N LYS A 564 -16.53 20.08 16.49
CA LYS A 564 -17.93 19.69 16.39
C LYS A 564 -18.03 18.19 16.06
N PRO A 565 -18.68 17.40 16.94
CA PRO A 565 -18.86 15.98 16.68
C PRO A 565 -19.76 15.76 15.46
N LEU A 566 -19.49 14.70 14.70
CA LEU A 566 -20.41 14.18 13.69
C LEU A 566 -21.40 13.24 14.34
N LYS A 567 -22.71 13.51 14.19
CA LYS A 567 -23.78 12.71 14.76
C LYS A 567 -24.72 12.17 13.69
N SER A 568 -24.98 10.86 13.73
CA SER A 568 -25.98 10.23 12.87
C SER A 568 -27.37 10.59 13.32
N VAL A 569 -28.23 11.00 12.38
CA VAL A 569 -29.65 11.25 12.67
C VAL A 569 -30.49 9.98 12.76
N ALA A 570 -29.94 8.83 12.35
CA ALA A 570 -30.60 7.50 12.40
C ALA A 570 -30.18 6.67 13.61
N LYS A 571 -29.31 7.18 14.50
CA LYS A 571 -28.83 6.47 15.68
C LYS A 571 -29.16 7.21 16.98
N GLY A 572 -29.32 6.44 18.05
CA GLY A 572 -29.46 6.94 19.41
C GLY A 572 -30.67 7.81 19.69
N ALA A 573 -30.69 8.44 20.85
CA ALA A 573 -31.63 9.49 21.18
C ALA A 573 -31.05 10.81 20.60
N LEU A 574 -31.84 11.50 19.80
CA LEU A 574 -31.47 12.85 19.35
C LEU A 574 -31.59 13.80 20.52
N ASP A 575 -30.49 14.45 20.87
CA ASP A 575 -30.50 15.60 21.76
C ASP A 575 -30.98 16.79 20.96
N LEU A 576 -32.30 17.04 21.03
CA LEU A 576 -32.98 18.13 20.33
C LEU A 576 -33.05 19.39 21.20
N ASP A 577 -32.32 19.46 22.31
CA ASP A 577 -32.33 20.57 23.24
C ASP A 577 -32.02 21.91 22.56
N ASP A 578 -31.19 21.88 21.53
CA ASP A 578 -30.85 23.06 20.72
C ASP A 578 -32.02 23.57 19.85
N PHE A 579 -33.07 22.74 19.63
CA PHE A 579 -34.18 23.04 18.69
C PHE A 579 -35.54 23.02 19.34
N THR A 580 -35.68 22.55 20.60
CA THR A 580 -36.97 22.34 21.28
C THR A 580 -37.11 23.34 22.42
N SER A 581 -38.29 23.95 22.55
CA SER A 581 -38.59 24.80 23.70
C SER A 581 -38.87 23.97 24.96
N GLU A 582 -38.71 24.57 26.16
CA GLU A 582 -39.03 23.91 27.41
C GLU A 582 -40.53 23.50 27.53
N GLU A 583 -41.40 24.25 26.80
CA GLU A 583 -42.84 23.93 26.74
C GLU A 583 -43.09 22.66 25.90
N ASP A 584 -42.36 22.51 24.78
CA ASP A 584 -42.43 21.35 23.91
C ASP A 584 -41.90 20.08 24.62
N LYS A 585 -40.82 20.20 25.39
CA LYS A 585 -40.27 19.11 26.22
C LYS A 585 -41.31 18.57 27.21
N LYS A 586 -41.96 19.49 27.96
CA LYS A 586 -43.02 19.12 28.91
C LYS A 586 -44.24 18.52 28.23
N ALA A 587 -44.60 19.00 27.05
CA ALA A 587 -45.70 18.43 26.26
C ALA A 587 -45.35 17.01 25.78
N SER A 588 -44.10 16.79 25.37
CA SER A 588 -43.59 15.49 24.95
C SER A 588 -43.58 14.46 26.07
N GLU A 589 -43.10 14.82 27.26
CA GLU A 589 -43.13 13.93 28.43
C GLU A 589 -44.57 13.49 28.83
N LYS A 590 -45.56 14.37 28.67
CA LYS A 590 -46.96 14.02 28.90
C LYS A 590 -47.48 13.03 27.87
N LYS A 591 -47.12 13.21 26.59
CA LYS A 591 -47.49 12.28 25.50
C LYS A 591 -46.86 10.90 25.70
N GLU A 592 -45.60 10.86 26.09
CA GLU A 592 -44.87 9.63 26.37
C GLU A 592 -45.58 8.83 27.49
N LYS A 593 -45.91 9.48 28.59
CA LYS A 593 -46.69 8.85 29.68
C LYS A 593 -48.08 8.38 29.24
N SER A 594 -48.74 9.09 28.34
CA SER A 594 -50.10 8.72 27.86
C SER A 594 -50.08 7.54 26.90
N LEU A 595 -48.97 7.28 26.23
CA LEU A 595 -48.84 6.21 25.25
C LEU A 595 -48.04 4.99 25.78
N SER A 596 -47.61 4.99 27.05
CA SER A 596 -46.80 3.92 27.64
C SER A 596 -47.43 2.53 27.48
N SER A 597 -48.75 2.40 27.76
CA SER A 597 -49.47 1.13 27.61
C SER A 597 -49.59 0.67 26.15
N LEU A 598 -49.63 1.60 25.19
CA LEU A 598 -49.63 1.28 23.76
C LEU A 598 -48.24 0.80 23.32
N THR A 599 -47.18 1.52 23.71
CA THR A 599 -45.82 1.13 23.36
C THR A 599 -45.42 -0.22 23.96
N GLU A 600 -45.80 -0.49 25.18
CA GLU A 600 -45.58 -1.81 25.84
C GLU A 600 -46.26 -2.95 25.06
N LYS A 601 -47.50 -2.79 24.66
CA LYS A 601 -48.22 -3.79 23.86
C LYS A 601 -47.65 -3.99 22.48
N MET A 602 -47.27 -2.89 21.79
CA MET A 602 -46.59 -2.97 20.50
C MET A 602 -45.25 -3.71 20.61
N GLN A 603 -44.53 -3.51 21.71
CA GLN A 603 -43.28 -4.22 21.99
C GLN A 603 -43.51 -5.71 22.20
N GLU A 604 -44.55 -6.09 22.96
CA GLU A 604 -44.95 -7.49 23.15
C GLU A 604 -45.27 -8.17 21.79
N ILE A 605 -46.02 -7.49 20.92
CA ILE A 605 -46.40 -7.99 19.59
C ILE A 605 -45.18 -8.23 18.68
N LEU A 606 -44.19 -7.34 18.70
CA LEU A 606 -42.98 -7.44 17.88
C LEU A 606 -41.93 -8.37 18.47
N GLY A 607 -41.92 -8.55 19.80
CA GLY A 607 -41.10 -9.50 20.53
C GLY A 607 -39.59 -9.35 20.20
N GLU A 608 -38.99 -10.45 19.74
CA GLU A 608 -37.55 -10.53 19.47
C GLU A 608 -37.06 -9.67 18.30
N LYS A 609 -37.97 -9.10 17.47
CA LYS A 609 -37.61 -8.31 16.29
C LYS A 609 -37.06 -6.92 16.62
N ILE A 610 -37.32 -6.42 17.83
CA ILE A 610 -36.95 -5.07 18.27
C ILE A 610 -36.37 -5.07 19.69
N LYS A 611 -35.64 -4.00 20.00
CA LYS A 611 -35.14 -3.73 21.35
C LYS A 611 -36.21 -3.06 22.23
N ALA A 612 -36.91 -2.08 21.69
CA ALA A 612 -37.95 -1.32 22.37
C ALA A 612 -38.89 -0.62 21.38
N VAL A 613 -40.08 -0.19 21.87
CA VAL A 613 -40.95 0.79 21.22
C VAL A 613 -40.93 2.04 22.07
N ARG A 614 -40.74 3.23 21.48
CA ARG A 614 -40.79 4.51 22.22
C ARG A 614 -41.47 5.61 21.39
N VAL A 615 -41.86 6.70 22.07
CA VAL A 615 -42.44 7.88 21.42
C VAL A 615 -41.30 8.63 20.71
N SER A 616 -41.55 9.06 19.48
CA SER A 616 -40.57 9.79 18.66
C SER A 616 -40.60 11.29 18.97
N HIS A 617 -39.40 11.87 18.98
CA HIS A 617 -39.18 13.31 19.02
C HIS A 617 -38.69 13.83 17.65
N ARG A 618 -38.44 12.94 16.69
CA ARG A 618 -37.90 13.27 15.35
C ARG A 618 -38.92 13.26 14.22
N LEU A 619 -40.07 12.60 14.44
CA LEU A 619 -41.11 12.45 13.44
C LEU A 619 -42.11 13.61 13.50
N THR A 620 -42.49 14.15 12.33
CA THR A 620 -43.56 15.16 12.18
C THR A 620 -44.69 14.66 11.29
N ASP A 621 -44.39 13.94 10.23
CA ASP A 621 -45.33 13.49 9.19
C ASP A 621 -45.46 11.97 9.14
N SER A 622 -44.40 11.24 9.33
CA SER A 622 -44.39 9.77 9.29
C SER A 622 -44.96 9.15 10.57
N PRO A 623 -45.64 7.99 10.51
CA PRO A 623 -46.23 7.33 11.68
C PRO A 623 -45.20 6.62 12.57
N ALA A 624 -44.11 6.09 11.95
CA ALA A 624 -43.09 5.36 12.67
C ALA A 624 -41.77 5.38 11.90
N CYS A 625 -40.65 5.16 12.60
CA CYS A 625 -39.33 4.89 12.04
C CYS A 625 -38.55 3.88 12.88
N LEU A 626 -37.47 3.32 12.34
CA LEU A 626 -36.56 2.44 13.09
C LEU A 626 -35.26 3.20 13.38
N VAL A 627 -34.78 3.09 14.61
CA VAL A 627 -33.58 3.77 15.10
C VAL A 627 -32.59 2.71 15.58
N ALA A 628 -31.36 2.77 15.15
CA ALA A 628 -30.29 1.96 15.74
C ALA A 628 -29.88 2.53 17.11
N ASP A 629 -29.39 1.68 18.02
CA ASP A 629 -28.79 2.18 19.25
C ASP A 629 -27.48 2.95 18.91
N GLU A 630 -27.06 3.83 19.80
CA GLU A 630 -25.85 4.66 19.58
C GLU A 630 -24.60 3.81 19.40
N ALA A 631 -24.52 2.68 20.10
CA ALA A 631 -23.39 1.76 20.04
C ALA A 631 -23.48 0.72 18.90
N ASP A 632 -24.63 0.62 18.23
CA ASP A 632 -24.85 -0.39 17.19
C ASP A 632 -24.25 0.03 15.84
N LEU A 633 -23.93 -0.95 15.00
CA LEU A 633 -23.34 -0.73 13.66
C LEU A 633 -24.27 0.09 12.74
N GLY A 634 -25.57 -0.06 12.88
CA GLY A 634 -26.58 0.50 11.97
C GLY A 634 -26.92 -0.45 10.82
N GLY A 635 -28.20 -0.44 10.43
CA GLY A 635 -28.74 -1.42 9.48
C GLY A 635 -28.09 -1.41 8.09
N ASN A 636 -27.58 -0.26 7.63
CA ASN A 636 -26.92 -0.17 6.32
C ASN A 636 -25.56 -0.85 6.34
N LEU A 637 -24.73 -0.61 7.36
CA LEU A 637 -23.42 -1.27 7.50
C LEU A 637 -23.56 -2.78 7.69
N GLU A 638 -24.56 -3.21 8.46
CA GLU A 638 -24.86 -4.63 8.65
C GLU A 638 -25.15 -5.32 7.31
N ARG A 639 -26.00 -4.72 6.46
CA ARG A 639 -26.28 -5.23 5.11
C ARG A 639 -25.05 -5.30 4.20
N ILE A 640 -24.20 -4.29 4.26
CA ILE A 640 -22.95 -4.28 3.48
C ILE A 640 -22.05 -5.44 3.93
N LEU A 641 -21.85 -5.64 5.23
CA LEU A 641 -21.04 -6.74 5.75
C LEU A 641 -21.61 -8.11 5.36
N GLN A 642 -22.93 -8.30 5.46
CA GLN A 642 -23.61 -9.53 5.03
C GLN A 642 -23.43 -9.80 3.54
N SER A 643 -23.51 -8.75 2.69
CA SER A 643 -23.28 -8.88 1.24
C SER A 643 -21.85 -9.32 0.90
N MET A 644 -20.90 -8.98 1.76
CA MET A 644 -19.48 -9.39 1.66
C MET A 644 -19.22 -10.78 2.26
N GLY A 645 -20.27 -11.48 2.73
CA GLY A 645 -20.14 -12.80 3.37
C GLY A 645 -19.54 -12.76 4.78
N GLN A 646 -19.50 -11.59 5.41
CA GLN A 646 -19.05 -11.43 6.79
C GLN A 646 -20.26 -11.52 7.74
N SER A 647 -20.08 -12.21 8.88
CA SER A 647 -21.11 -12.24 9.92
C SER A 647 -21.09 -10.92 10.70
N ALA A 648 -22.15 -10.13 10.57
CA ALA A 648 -22.39 -8.99 11.44
C ALA A 648 -23.15 -9.43 12.70
N PRO A 649 -22.92 -8.79 13.85
CA PRO A 649 -23.78 -8.98 15.02
C PRO A 649 -25.21 -8.59 14.66
N GLU A 650 -26.18 -9.44 14.98
CA GLU A 650 -27.60 -9.14 14.77
C GLU A 650 -28.01 -8.03 15.73
N THR A 651 -28.31 -6.84 15.18
CA THR A 651 -28.74 -5.68 15.97
C THR A 651 -30.25 -5.56 15.92
N LYS A 652 -30.89 -5.32 17.10
CA LYS A 652 -32.32 -5.13 17.20
C LYS A 652 -32.64 -3.63 17.20
N PRO A 653 -33.37 -3.12 16.20
CA PRO A 653 -33.70 -1.70 16.15
C PRO A 653 -34.68 -1.29 17.24
N ILE A 654 -34.75 -0.01 17.54
CA ILE A 654 -35.76 0.63 18.36
C ILE A 654 -36.82 1.21 17.42
N MET A 655 -38.09 0.86 17.61
CA MET A 655 -39.20 1.46 16.86
C MET A 655 -39.64 2.75 17.54
N GLU A 656 -39.60 3.86 16.82
CA GLU A 656 -40.16 5.12 17.27
C GLU A 656 -41.50 5.37 16.59
N ILE A 657 -42.54 5.79 17.38
CA ILE A 657 -43.88 6.12 16.88
C ILE A 657 -44.19 7.61 17.06
N ASN A 658 -44.82 8.22 16.06
CA ASN A 658 -45.23 9.62 16.10
C ASN A 658 -46.56 9.80 16.86
N PRO A 659 -46.55 10.44 18.06
CA PRO A 659 -47.77 10.59 18.89
C PRO A 659 -48.81 11.49 18.24
N ASP A 660 -48.43 12.33 17.28
CA ASP A 660 -49.34 13.28 16.62
C ASP A 660 -49.92 12.76 15.30
N HIS A 661 -49.38 11.65 14.78
CA HIS A 661 -49.84 11.07 13.53
C HIS A 661 -51.30 10.51 13.68
N PRO A 662 -52.19 10.77 12.72
CA PRO A 662 -53.61 10.37 12.79
C PRO A 662 -53.81 8.85 13.05
N LEU A 663 -52.98 8.00 12.45
CA LEU A 663 -53.04 6.54 12.69
C LEU A 663 -52.70 6.19 14.14
N ILE A 664 -51.65 6.79 14.70
CA ILE A 664 -51.21 6.48 16.08
C ILE A 664 -52.27 7.00 17.09
N ARG A 665 -52.86 8.17 16.84
CA ARG A 665 -53.93 8.71 17.71
C ARG A 665 -55.19 7.85 17.76
N GLN A 666 -55.46 7.06 16.71
CA GLN A 666 -56.60 6.17 16.64
C GLN A 666 -56.29 4.78 17.22
N LEU A 667 -55.03 4.43 17.45
CA LEU A 667 -54.61 3.17 18.01
C LEU A 667 -54.58 3.29 19.55
N GLY A 668 -55.43 2.49 20.21
CA GLY A 668 -55.35 2.29 21.66
C GLY A 668 -54.81 0.90 22.00
N PRO A 669 -54.39 0.68 23.25
CA PRO A 669 -53.86 -0.62 23.69
C PRO A 669 -54.87 -1.77 23.56
N GLU A 670 -56.16 -1.47 23.52
CA GLU A 670 -57.26 -2.46 23.36
C GLU A 670 -57.81 -2.48 21.92
N HIS A 671 -57.14 -1.85 20.95
CA HIS A 671 -57.63 -1.82 19.57
C HIS A 671 -57.67 -3.24 18.97
N ALA A 672 -58.82 -3.65 18.43
CA ALA A 672 -59.08 -5.02 17.94
C ALA A 672 -58.08 -5.55 16.89
N ARG A 673 -57.38 -4.67 16.18
CA ARG A 673 -56.41 -5.01 15.15
C ARG A 673 -55.02 -4.41 15.46
N LEU A 674 -54.71 -4.23 16.74
CA LEU A 674 -53.44 -3.65 17.16
C LEU A 674 -52.24 -4.44 16.60
N GLU A 675 -52.34 -5.76 16.60
CA GLU A 675 -51.30 -6.65 16.09
C GLU A 675 -51.01 -6.38 14.59
N ASP A 676 -52.05 -6.32 13.76
CA ASP A 676 -51.87 -6.10 12.32
C ASP A 676 -51.26 -4.70 12.03
N TRP A 677 -51.79 -3.68 12.71
CA TRP A 677 -51.27 -2.32 12.58
C TRP A 677 -49.83 -2.20 13.05
N THR A 678 -49.48 -2.80 14.17
CA THR A 678 -48.12 -2.80 14.70
C THR A 678 -47.12 -3.44 13.71
N ARG A 679 -47.49 -4.60 13.15
CA ARG A 679 -46.64 -5.28 12.14
C ARG A 679 -46.55 -4.47 10.84
N VAL A 680 -47.63 -3.86 10.38
CA VAL A 680 -47.62 -3.00 9.17
C VAL A 680 -46.74 -1.77 9.40
N LEU A 681 -46.87 -1.09 10.54
CA LEU A 681 -46.07 0.08 10.86
C LEU A 681 -44.57 -0.25 10.95
N PHE A 682 -44.25 -1.42 11.56
CA PHE A 682 -42.86 -1.90 11.61
C PHE A 682 -42.29 -2.20 10.21
N ASP A 683 -43.05 -2.95 9.39
CA ASP A 683 -42.67 -3.31 8.05
C ASP A 683 -42.50 -2.05 7.14
N GLN A 684 -43.38 -1.05 7.28
CA GLN A 684 -43.27 0.24 6.58
C GLN A 684 -42.04 1.03 7.01
N ALA A 685 -41.76 1.06 8.32
CA ALA A 685 -40.57 1.72 8.83
C ALA A 685 -39.31 1.03 8.30
N ALA A 686 -39.27 -0.30 8.25
CA ALA A 686 -38.16 -1.07 7.70
C ALA A 686 -37.95 -0.75 6.17
N LEU A 687 -39.05 -0.70 5.40
CA LEU A 687 -38.98 -0.31 3.98
C LEU A 687 -38.47 1.11 3.78
N SER A 688 -38.84 2.04 4.66
CA SER A 688 -38.36 3.42 4.61
C SER A 688 -36.86 3.54 4.89
N GLU A 689 -36.28 2.59 5.61
CA GLU A 689 -34.83 2.45 5.86
C GLU A 689 -34.11 1.64 4.75
N GLY A 690 -34.82 1.26 3.67
CA GLY A 690 -34.27 0.45 2.59
C GLY A 690 -34.06 -1.03 2.97
N ALA A 691 -34.60 -1.50 4.10
CA ALA A 691 -34.47 -2.90 4.48
C ALA A 691 -35.44 -3.79 3.68
N PRO A 692 -34.99 -4.93 3.15
CA PRO A 692 -35.87 -5.91 2.53
C PRO A 692 -36.78 -6.53 3.59
N LEU A 693 -38.07 -6.72 3.26
CA LEU A 693 -38.98 -7.41 4.15
C LEU A 693 -38.72 -8.92 4.13
N PRO A 694 -38.63 -9.58 5.30
CA PRO A 694 -38.50 -11.05 5.35
C PRO A 694 -39.71 -11.76 4.73
N GLU A 695 -40.91 -11.21 4.91
CA GLU A 695 -42.20 -11.78 4.48
C GLU A 695 -43.02 -10.77 3.64
N PRO A 696 -42.61 -10.39 2.39
CA PRO A 696 -43.30 -9.38 1.61
C PRO A 696 -44.78 -9.73 1.32
N ALA A 697 -45.08 -11.00 1.06
CA ALA A 697 -46.43 -11.45 0.78
C ALA A 697 -47.35 -11.27 1.98
N ALA A 698 -46.90 -11.55 3.18
CA ALA A 698 -47.67 -11.36 4.43
C ALA A 698 -47.94 -9.87 4.70
N TYR A 699 -46.97 -9.00 4.42
CA TYR A 699 -47.15 -7.55 4.51
C TYR A 699 -48.24 -7.07 3.56
N VAL A 700 -48.17 -7.42 2.25
CA VAL A 700 -49.19 -7.04 1.26
C VAL A 700 -50.57 -7.53 1.64
N GLN A 701 -50.68 -8.76 2.15
CA GLN A 701 -51.95 -9.31 2.60
C GLN A 701 -52.55 -8.53 3.79
N ARG A 702 -51.74 -8.22 4.81
CA ARG A 702 -52.18 -7.40 5.97
C ARG A 702 -52.63 -6.00 5.54
N VAL A 703 -51.87 -5.34 4.67
CA VAL A 703 -52.23 -4.03 4.16
C VAL A 703 -53.58 -4.07 3.41
N ASN A 704 -53.75 -5.03 2.50
CA ASN A 704 -55.01 -5.20 1.77
C ASN A 704 -56.19 -5.48 2.67
N ASP A 705 -56.05 -6.32 3.71
CA ASP A 705 -57.07 -6.60 4.71
C ASP A 705 -57.48 -5.34 5.50
N LEU A 706 -56.50 -4.52 5.90
CA LEU A 706 -56.76 -3.27 6.63
C LEU A 706 -57.46 -2.25 5.73
N LEU A 707 -57.00 -2.07 4.50
CA LEU A 707 -57.59 -1.16 3.52
C LEU A 707 -59.04 -1.55 3.14
N THR A 708 -59.29 -2.84 2.88
CA THR A 708 -60.62 -3.34 2.54
C THR A 708 -61.62 -3.05 3.66
N ARG A 709 -61.23 -3.30 4.90
CA ARG A 709 -62.11 -3.01 6.07
C ARG A 709 -62.27 -1.52 6.31
N ALA A 710 -61.27 -0.70 6.11
CA ALA A 710 -61.39 0.77 6.20
C ALA A 710 -62.40 1.30 5.19
N MET A 711 -62.36 0.77 3.96
CA MET A 711 -63.36 1.12 2.91
C MET A 711 -64.79 0.69 3.28
N LEU A 712 -64.94 -0.50 3.86
CA LEU A 712 -66.25 -1.02 4.31
C LEU A 712 -66.81 -0.27 5.55
N ALA A 713 -65.94 0.25 6.39
CA ALA A 713 -66.36 1.00 7.59
C ALA A 713 -66.72 2.50 7.26
N GLY A 714 -66.24 3.04 6.12
CA GLY A 714 -66.52 4.39 5.65
C GLY A 714 -67.70 4.50 4.66
N SER A 715 -68.30 3.37 4.26
CA SER A 715 -69.53 3.26 3.46
C SER A 715 -70.72 2.94 4.38
#